data_0ea40ec038235bfc18d3003929f636a0
#
_entry.id   0ea40ec038235bfc18d3003929f636a0
#
_cell.length_a   1.000
_cell.length_b   1.000
_cell.length_c   1.000
_cell.angle_alpha   90.00
_cell.angle_beta   90.00
_cell.angle_gamma   90.00
#
_symmetry.space_group_name_H-M   'P 1'
#
loop_
_entity.id
_entity.type
_entity.pdbx_description
1 polymer ?
#
loop_
_entity_poly.entity_id
_entity_poly.type
_entity_poly.pdbx_seq_one_letter_code
_entity_poly.pdbx_strand_id
1 'polypeptide(L)'
;MTLSRSRSQLIQRSAALALAAVVQMSCPAFSKAHEGHDHPHEGAHADHHSAASVMTTRKDALVLPPMASDDDEVFHFVIYGDRTGGVPEGLRVLEQAVVDTNLLDPDLVMTVGDLVQGYNTAEDWMPQMQEFKGIMNDLNAKWFPVAGNHDVYWRGQGPAPQGQNEELYEQNFGPLWYSFRHKNAGFIVLFSDEGNPETNQKAFNSGDLQNMSDEQLAFLDKALKELQDAEHVFVFLHHPRWIGGGYEGSNWPTVHNKLAAAGNVSAVFAGHIHHMRYDGKQDGIEYFALATTGGHLSADIPDAGYLHHLNMVTVRNDRISVSAIPVGAVFDPKKFTSEFLAEVSAARTIRPQQTSPELIVNADGTCTGEVVMKIKNPGQHDVDITLVEDTISTRQGWHSTLDHQHFQIAKGEEKEITFAVSRGAGGFASVAIPSIKMEIDLLSSDARVRLPDVTAPLQIAPGQVPADYFSGNTDRCLLVANESSAIRINSDDLHLPDGPMTLEAWVRPTDVAGYTGVLAKTQGSEFAIFSDEGVPQFTIHLNGGYVSAKATHPMVVDQWSHIAGCFDGGSVKLFVDGKLVDSETVNKKNGQGTAKKVKQKRNELPFYIGADPDPSGRPTRAVRAMIDEVRISKSAVYADDFTPVTRHTPEPDTVLLMHLDRATGPFVLDHSNSASYGLMGSTSKLVESPPKAQPAQK
;
A
#
# COMPACT_ATOMS: atom_id res chain seq x y z
N MET A 1 10.55 -18.03 15.43
CA MET A 1 10.61 -16.99 16.47
C MET A 1 11.19 -15.74 15.85
N THR A 2 10.40 -14.68 15.90
CA THR A 2 10.72 -13.26 15.67
C THR A 2 11.04 -12.79 14.26
N LEU A 3 10.20 -11.86 13.86
CA LEU A 3 10.34 -10.70 13.02
C LEU A 3 9.57 -10.72 11.69
N SER A 4 8.26 -10.51 11.83
CA SER A 4 7.48 -9.85 10.80
C SER A 4 7.26 -8.40 11.26
N ARG A 5 8.07 -7.45 10.81
CA ARG A 5 7.78 -6.02 10.89
C ARG A 5 7.40 -5.51 9.49
N SER A 6 6.19 -5.06 9.41
CA SER A 6 5.44 -4.56 8.29
C SER A 6 6.23 -3.69 7.28
N ARG A 7 6.20 -4.11 6.02
CA ARG A 7 6.69 -3.37 4.84
C ARG A 7 5.98 -2.01 4.60
N SER A 8 4.84 -1.75 5.24
CA SER A 8 4.04 -0.54 5.00
C SER A 8 4.64 0.76 5.57
N GLN A 9 5.53 0.68 6.55
CA GLN A 9 6.14 1.89 7.14
C GLN A 9 7.39 2.38 6.43
N LEU A 10 8.08 1.54 5.66
CA LEU A 10 9.27 1.95 4.90
C LEU A 10 8.91 2.70 3.61
N ILE A 11 7.83 2.32 2.94
CA ILE A 11 7.39 2.97 1.68
C ILE A 11 6.89 4.40 1.93
N GLN A 12 6.27 4.67 3.08
CA GLN A 12 5.81 6.03 3.42
C GLN A 12 6.94 6.98 3.86
N ARG A 13 8.08 6.45 4.34
CA ARG A 13 9.24 7.29 4.70
C ARG A 13 10.12 7.68 3.52
N SER A 14 10.15 6.89 2.46
CA SER A 14 10.93 7.19 1.26
C SER A 14 10.29 8.26 0.37
N ALA A 15 8.97 8.42 0.40
CA ALA A 15 8.28 9.46 -0.37
C ALA A 15 8.35 10.87 0.26
N ALA A 16 8.64 10.99 1.55
CA ALA A 16 8.69 12.26 2.26
C ALA A 16 10.08 12.95 2.23
N LEU A 17 11.14 12.26 1.82
CA LEU A 17 12.51 12.81 1.74
C LEU A 17 12.93 13.30 0.35
N ALA A 18 12.13 13.08 -0.68
CA ALA A 18 12.45 13.50 -2.05
C ALA A 18 11.97 14.92 -2.42
N LEU A 19 11.34 15.66 -1.51
CA LEU A 19 10.76 16.98 -1.81
C LEU A 19 11.47 18.19 -1.15
N ALA A 20 12.65 18.01 -0.56
CA ALA A 20 13.32 19.09 0.19
C ALA A 20 14.75 19.42 -0.26
N ALA A 21 15.11 19.17 -1.53
CA ALA A 21 16.43 19.56 -2.03
C ALA A 21 16.39 20.08 -3.49
N VAL A 22 15.63 21.16 -3.72
CA VAL A 22 15.83 22.00 -4.90
C VAL A 22 15.85 23.46 -4.43
N VAL A 23 17.04 23.93 -4.07
CA VAL A 23 17.31 25.37 -3.95
C VAL A 23 18.72 25.64 -4.49
N GLN A 24 18.73 26.42 -5.56
CA GLN A 24 19.79 27.30 -6.05
C GLN A 24 21.16 26.70 -6.46
N MET A 25 21.34 26.59 -7.77
CA MET A 25 22.65 26.94 -8.37
C MET A 25 22.44 27.92 -9.53
N SER A 26 22.95 29.11 -9.33
CA SER A 26 23.04 30.20 -10.28
C SER A 26 24.08 29.89 -11.35
N CYS A 27 23.70 29.98 -12.64
CA CYS A 27 24.63 30.01 -13.76
C CYS A 27 25.20 31.43 -13.95
N PRO A 28 26.49 31.59 -14.21
CA PRO A 28 27.01 32.83 -14.74
C PRO A 28 26.91 32.85 -16.28
N ALA A 29 26.46 33.97 -16.80
CA ALA A 29 26.45 34.29 -18.20
C ALA A 29 27.86 34.48 -18.74
N PHE A 30 28.16 33.92 -19.90
CA PHE A 30 29.29 34.37 -20.75
C PHE A 30 28.75 34.81 -22.10
N SER A 31 28.80 36.12 -22.29
CA SER A 31 28.78 36.77 -23.61
C SER A 31 30.20 36.99 -24.08
N LYS A 32 30.51 36.59 -25.30
CA LYS A 32 31.44 37.35 -26.17
C LYS A 32 31.28 36.89 -27.62
N ALA A 33 30.93 37.86 -28.43
CA ALA A 33 30.98 37.80 -29.87
C ALA A 33 32.43 37.77 -30.38
N HIS A 34 32.69 37.07 -31.47
CA HIS A 34 33.76 37.41 -32.40
C HIS A 34 33.28 37.18 -33.83
N GLU A 35 33.58 38.23 -34.63
CA GLU A 35 33.26 38.35 -36.03
C GLU A 35 34.18 37.50 -36.93
N GLY A 36 33.62 36.99 -37.99
CA GLY A 36 34.04 36.96 -39.39
C GLY A 36 35.30 36.27 -39.82
N HIS A 37 35.13 35.30 -40.70
CA HIS A 37 35.85 35.26 -42.03
C HIS A 37 35.19 34.22 -42.91
N ASP A 38 34.69 34.69 -44.09
CA ASP A 38 34.22 33.88 -45.22
C ASP A 38 35.36 33.09 -45.87
N HIS A 39 35.16 31.82 -46.15
CA HIS A 39 35.67 31.13 -47.34
C HIS A 39 34.75 29.99 -47.74
N PRO A 40 34.42 29.83 -49.04
CA PRO A 40 33.49 28.81 -49.53
C PRO A 40 34.22 27.49 -49.79
N HIS A 41 33.68 26.38 -49.31
CA HIS A 41 33.95 25.05 -49.84
C HIS A 41 32.63 24.33 -50.11
N GLU A 42 32.46 24.03 -51.38
CA GLU A 42 31.40 23.17 -51.92
C GLU A 42 31.57 21.72 -51.44
N GLY A 43 30.41 21.11 -51.16
CA GLY A 43 30.22 19.69 -51.37
C GLY A 43 30.19 18.79 -50.16
N ALA A 44 29.01 18.59 -49.59
CA ALA A 44 28.48 17.29 -49.21
C ALA A 44 27.02 17.50 -48.76
N HIS A 45 26.11 16.89 -49.48
CA HIS A 45 24.69 16.80 -49.02
C HIS A 45 24.65 15.96 -47.74
N ALA A 46 24.63 16.66 -46.61
CA ALA A 46 24.14 16.05 -45.37
C ALA A 46 22.63 16.35 -45.32
N ASP A 47 21.82 15.35 -45.46
CA ASP A 47 20.41 15.39 -45.14
C ASP A 47 20.29 15.78 -43.67
N HIS A 48 20.16 17.07 -43.40
CA HIS A 48 19.75 17.55 -42.09
C HIS A 48 18.27 17.16 -41.89
N HIS A 49 18.04 16.02 -41.27
CA HIS A 49 16.77 15.76 -40.65
C HIS A 49 16.53 16.86 -39.61
N SER A 50 15.66 17.79 -39.93
CA SER A 50 15.30 18.88 -39.03
C SER A 50 14.71 18.24 -37.74
N ALA A 51 15.35 18.49 -36.61
CA ALA A 51 14.82 18.10 -35.32
C ALA A 51 13.36 18.54 -35.22
N ALA A 52 12.46 17.58 -34.99
CA ALA A 52 11.03 17.86 -34.88
C ALA A 52 10.80 18.86 -33.75
N SER A 53 10.35 20.07 -34.09
CA SER A 53 10.04 21.08 -33.09
C SER A 53 8.80 20.63 -32.30
N VAL A 54 8.88 20.70 -30.98
CA VAL A 54 7.72 20.46 -30.10
C VAL A 54 6.68 21.55 -30.37
N MET A 55 5.47 21.17 -30.81
CA MET A 55 4.35 22.11 -30.95
C MET A 55 3.81 22.49 -29.58
N THR A 56 3.63 23.79 -29.34
CA THR A 56 3.01 24.33 -28.13
C THR A 56 1.81 25.19 -28.49
N THR A 57 0.78 25.17 -27.68
CA THR A 57 -0.42 26.00 -27.85
C THR A 57 -0.32 27.34 -27.10
N ARG A 58 0.76 27.57 -26.35
CA ARG A 58 1.00 28.82 -25.59
C ARG A 58 2.37 29.37 -25.92
N LYS A 59 2.41 30.67 -26.29
CA LYS A 59 3.66 31.36 -26.66
C LYS A 59 4.70 31.44 -25.54
N ASP A 60 4.24 31.46 -24.27
CA ASP A 60 5.11 31.59 -23.09
C ASP A 60 5.37 30.26 -22.39
N ALA A 61 5.08 29.12 -23.05
CA ALA A 61 5.37 27.81 -22.49
C ALA A 61 6.88 27.51 -22.55
N LEU A 62 7.38 26.78 -21.52
CA LEU A 62 8.73 26.21 -21.56
C LEU A 62 8.83 25.30 -22.79
N VAL A 63 9.80 25.53 -23.64
CA VAL A 63 10.07 24.70 -24.81
C VAL A 63 10.72 23.42 -24.34
N LEU A 64 10.09 22.26 -24.60
CA LEU A 64 10.71 20.97 -24.35
C LEU A 64 11.87 20.73 -25.33
N PRO A 65 12.96 20.07 -24.89
CA PRO A 65 14.06 19.76 -25.80
C PRO A 65 13.55 18.86 -26.93
N PRO A 66 14.03 19.06 -28.16
CA PRO A 66 13.72 18.16 -29.26
C PRO A 66 14.28 16.76 -28.96
N MET A 67 13.60 15.72 -29.43
CA MET A 67 14.17 14.38 -29.43
C MET A 67 15.42 14.36 -30.31
N ALA A 68 16.48 13.70 -29.80
CA ALA A 68 17.64 13.42 -30.63
C ALA A 68 17.23 12.47 -31.78
N SER A 69 17.61 12.80 -33.00
CA SER A 69 17.22 12.05 -34.20
C SER A 69 17.97 10.71 -34.37
N ASP A 70 18.89 10.37 -33.46
CA ASP A 70 19.85 9.28 -33.65
C ASP A 70 19.49 7.99 -32.90
N ASP A 71 18.26 7.86 -32.39
CA ASP A 71 17.81 6.69 -31.62
C ASP A 71 17.19 5.57 -32.48
N ASP A 72 17.34 5.57 -33.79
CA ASP A 72 16.76 4.56 -34.71
C ASP A 72 17.31 3.14 -34.51
N GLU A 73 18.37 2.96 -33.70
CA GLU A 73 18.99 1.67 -33.42
C GLU A 73 18.83 1.17 -31.98
N VAL A 74 17.94 1.78 -31.20
CA VAL A 74 17.64 1.29 -29.85
C VAL A 74 16.85 -0.01 -29.95
N PHE A 75 17.26 -1.01 -29.17
CA PHE A 75 16.49 -2.23 -29.02
C PHE A 75 16.56 -2.76 -27.58
N HIS A 76 15.67 -3.71 -27.30
CA HIS A 76 15.55 -4.30 -25.97
C HIS A 76 15.61 -5.82 -26.08
N PHE A 77 16.28 -6.44 -25.12
CA PHE A 77 16.16 -7.87 -24.93
C PHE A 77 15.99 -8.21 -23.45
N VAL A 78 15.35 -9.35 -23.20
CA VAL A 78 15.10 -9.85 -21.86
C VAL A 78 15.96 -11.08 -21.60
N ILE A 79 16.42 -11.26 -20.37
CA ILE A 79 17.18 -12.43 -19.94
C ILE A 79 16.42 -13.13 -18.82
N TYR A 80 16.21 -14.44 -18.94
CA TYR A 80 15.63 -15.31 -17.93
C TYR A 80 16.71 -16.02 -17.15
N GLY A 81 16.57 -16.04 -15.85
CA GLY A 81 17.39 -16.84 -14.93
C GLY A 81 16.94 -18.31 -14.88
N ASP A 82 17.58 -19.05 -13.99
CA ASP A 82 17.39 -20.48 -13.81
C ASP A 82 15.93 -20.84 -13.48
N ARG A 83 15.46 -21.97 -14.04
CA ARG A 83 14.13 -22.52 -13.77
C ARG A 83 14.21 -23.69 -12.77
N THR A 84 15.38 -24.24 -12.51
CA THR A 84 15.56 -25.52 -11.79
C THR A 84 15.56 -25.40 -10.27
N GLY A 85 15.41 -26.55 -9.61
CA GLY A 85 15.51 -26.68 -8.14
C GLY A 85 14.33 -26.09 -7.37
N GLY A 86 13.39 -25.45 -8.04
CA GLY A 86 12.18 -24.87 -7.43
C GLY A 86 11.09 -25.90 -7.16
N VAL A 87 10.07 -25.47 -6.42
CA VAL A 87 8.83 -26.23 -6.24
C VAL A 87 8.05 -26.29 -7.57
N PRO A 88 7.08 -27.23 -7.72
CA PRO A 88 6.27 -27.29 -8.94
C PRO A 88 5.61 -25.98 -9.33
N GLU A 89 5.24 -25.17 -8.33
CA GLU A 89 4.65 -23.84 -8.52
C GLU A 89 5.59 -22.84 -9.21
N GLY A 90 6.89 -23.12 -9.26
CA GLY A 90 7.88 -22.33 -10.00
C GLY A 90 7.58 -22.20 -11.50
N LEU A 91 6.84 -23.16 -12.08
CA LEU A 91 6.35 -23.04 -13.45
C LEU A 91 5.37 -21.88 -13.62
N ARG A 92 4.54 -21.59 -12.62
CA ARG A 92 3.64 -20.42 -12.67
C ARG A 92 4.42 -19.11 -12.63
N VAL A 93 5.59 -19.10 -12.00
CA VAL A 93 6.49 -17.94 -12.04
C VAL A 93 7.04 -17.76 -13.46
N LEU A 94 7.40 -18.85 -14.15
CA LEU A 94 7.85 -18.80 -15.53
C LEU A 94 6.70 -18.36 -16.47
N GLU A 95 5.48 -18.88 -16.28
CA GLU A 95 4.29 -18.44 -17.02
C GLU A 95 4.04 -16.93 -16.84
N GLN A 96 4.14 -16.43 -15.59
CA GLN A 96 3.99 -15.01 -15.32
C GLN A 96 5.12 -14.18 -15.94
N ALA A 97 6.35 -14.69 -15.96
CA ALA A 97 7.48 -14.02 -16.62
C ALA A 97 7.24 -13.88 -18.14
N VAL A 98 6.63 -14.88 -18.78
CA VAL A 98 6.22 -14.80 -20.17
C VAL A 98 5.15 -13.71 -20.39
N VAL A 99 4.16 -13.64 -19.52
CA VAL A 99 3.14 -12.55 -19.56
C VAL A 99 3.78 -11.19 -19.42
N ASP A 100 4.66 -11.01 -18.42
CA ASP A 100 5.38 -9.76 -18.18
C ASP A 100 6.23 -9.38 -19.41
N THR A 101 6.94 -10.34 -19.99
CA THR A 101 7.80 -10.13 -21.16
C THR A 101 6.99 -9.74 -22.40
N ASN A 102 5.84 -10.36 -22.62
CA ASN A 102 4.96 -10.01 -23.74
C ASN A 102 4.37 -8.58 -23.59
N LEU A 103 4.21 -8.08 -22.36
CA LEU A 103 3.83 -6.69 -22.12
C LEU A 103 5.00 -5.71 -22.33
N LEU A 104 6.22 -6.14 -22.05
CA LEU A 104 7.44 -5.35 -22.30
C LEU A 104 7.82 -5.29 -23.77
N ASP A 105 7.38 -6.29 -24.58
CA ASP A 105 7.57 -6.40 -26.03
C ASP A 105 9.04 -6.24 -26.48
N PRO A 106 9.99 -7.06 -25.95
CA PRO A 106 11.38 -6.99 -26.35
C PRO A 106 11.60 -7.58 -27.75
N ASP A 107 12.70 -7.22 -28.39
CA ASP A 107 13.10 -7.79 -29.71
C ASP A 107 13.42 -9.30 -29.62
N LEU A 108 14.01 -9.75 -28.49
CA LEU A 108 14.35 -11.15 -28.25
C LEU A 108 14.49 -11.46 -26.76
N VAL A 109 14.50 -12.74 -26.43
CA VAL A 109 14.72 -13.25 -25.07
C VAL A 109 15.91 -14.20 -25.05
N MET A 110 16.81 -14.02 -24.08
CA MET A 110 17.91 -14.94 -23.77
C MET A 110 17.59 -15.72 -22.50
N THR A 111 18.20 -16.88 -22.32
CA THR A 111 18.27 -17.58 -21.03
C THR A 111 19.69 -17.65 -20.54
N VAL A 112 19.91 -18.12 -19.30
CA VAL A 112 21.26 -18.40 -18.77
C VAL A 112 21.46 -19.85 -18.34
N GLY A 113 20.59 -20.74 -18.82
CA GLY A 113 20.71 -22.20 -18.56
C GLY A 113 19.77 -22.69 -17.46
N ASP A 114 19.89 -23.99 -17.18
CA ASP A 114 19.07 -24.70 -16.20
C ASP A 114 17.56 -24.58 -16.48
N LEU A 115 17.18 -24.97 -17.71
CA LEU A 115 15.82 -24.83 -18.26
C LEU A 115 14.88 -25.92 -17.73
N VAL A 116 15.41 -27.12 -17.41
CA VAL A 116 14.66 -28.26 -16.89
C VAL A 116 15.12 -28.63 -15.49
N GLN A 117 14.31 -29.42 -14.77
CA GLN A 117 14.75 -29.94 -13.46
C GLN A 117 15.98 -30.83 -13.56
N GLY A 118 16.05 -31.60 -14.64
CA GLY A 118 17.23 -32.35 -15.01
C GLY A 118 17.72 -33.39 -14.00
N TYR A 119 19.01 -33.74 -14.09
CA TYR A 119 19.64 -34.77 -13.27
C TYR A 119 18.91 -36.12 -13.30
N ASN A 120 18.41 -36.50 -14.48
CA ASN A 120 17.58 -37.68 -14.67
C ASN A 120 17.86 -38.36 -16.01
N THR A 121 17.07 -39.36 -16.32
CA THR A 121 17.15 -40.11 -17.59
C THR A 121 16.41 -39.37 -18.72
N ALA A 122 16.60 -39.80 -19.95
CA ALA A 122 15.87 -39.24 -21.08
C ALA A 122 14.34 -39.35 -20.95
N GLU A 123 13.84 -40.39 -20.29
CA GLU A 123 12.41 -40.64 -20.08
C GLU A 123 11.78 -39.54 -19.20
N ASP A 124 12.47 -39.12 -18.15
CA ASP A 124 12.01 -38.05 -17.26
C ASP A 124 12.34 -36.64 -17.80
N TRP A 125 13.45 -36.51 -18.53
CA TRP A 125 13.91 -35.25 -19.10
C TRP A 125 12.98 -34.71 -20.18
N MET A 126 12.48 -35.59 -21.04
CA MET A 126 11.63 -35.19 -22.18
C MET A 126 10.33 -34.52 -21.80
N PRO A 127 9.53 -34.99 -20.78
CA PRO A 127 8.37 -34.26 -20.29
C PRO A 127 8.71 -32.89 -19.74
N GLN A 128 9.80 -32.77 -19.01
CA GLN A 128 10.23 -31.47 -18.41
C GLN A 128 10.62 -30.47 -19.53
N MET A 129 11.30 -30.94 -20.57
CA MET A 129 11.62 -30.13 -21.76
C MET A 129 10.35 -29.66 -22.47
N GLN A 130 9.36 -30.55 -22.67
CA GLN A 130 8.10 -30.20 -23.31
C GLN A 130 7.30 -29.18 -22.51
N GLU A 131 7.28 -29.29 -21.17
CA GLU A 131 6.63 -28.37 -20.26
C GLU A 131 7.27 -26.98 -20.36
N PHE A 132 8.61 -26.90 -20.23
CA PHE A 132 9.34 -25.64 -20.36
C PHE A 132 9.11 -24.96 -21.71
N LYS A 133 9.30 -25.71 -22.80
CA LYS A 133 9.08 -25.19 -24.16
C LYS A 133 7.63 -24.80 -24.41
N GLY A 134 6.67 -25.52 -23.83
CA GLY A 134 5.26 -25.17 -23.92
C GLY A 134 5.02 -23.75 -23.43
N ILE A 135 5.56 -23.42 -22.25
CA ILE A 135 5.44 -22.08 -21.66
C ILE A 135 6.24 -21.04 -22.47
N MET A 136 7.49 -21.34 -22.82
CA MET A 136 8.33 -20.38 -23.54
C MET A 136 7.84 -20.07 -24.95
N ASN A 137 7.10 -20.98 -25.58
CA ASN A 137 6.53 -20.77 -26.92
C ASN A 137 5.32 -19.80 -26.92
N ASP A 138 4.81 -19.41 -25.74
CA ASP A 138 3.81 -18.35 -25.59
C ASP A 138 4.44 -16.94 -25.62
N LEU A 139 5.77 -16.83 -25.68
CA LEU A 139 6.46 -15.57 -25.96
C LEU A 139 6.15 -15.05 -27.36
N ASN A 140 5.86 -13.76 -27.48
CA ASN A 140 5.76 -13.07 -28.77
C ASN A 140 7.13 -12.93 -29.45
N ALA A 141 8.18 -12.70 -28.63
CA ALA A 141 9.55 -12.60 -29.08
C ALA A 141 10.22 -13.98 -29.27
N LYS A 142 11.21 -14.06 -30.15
CA LYS A 142 12.05 -15.26 -30.24
C LYS A 142 12.91 -15.41 -29.00
N TRP A 143 13.06 -16.63 -28.51
CA TRP A 143 13.94 -16.93 -27.40
C TRP A 143 15.10 -17.83 -27.79
N PHE A 144 16.23 -17.66 -27.11
CA PHE A 144 17.51 -18.30 -27.41
C PHE A 144 18.02 -19.02 -26.15
N PRO A 145 18.15 -20.35 -26.18
CA PRO A 145 18.50 -21.15 -25.02
C PRO A 145 20.01 -21.13 -24.72
N VAL A 146 20.35 -21.20 -23.45
CA VAL A 146 21.69 -21.54 -22.96
C VAL A 146 21.59 -22.84 -22.20
N ALA A 147 22.57 -23.74 -22.34
CA ALA A 147 22.60 -25.01 -21.63
C ALA A 147 23.24 -24.84 -20.23
N GLY A 148 22.59 -25.35 -19.20
CA GLY A 148 23.11 -25.46 -17.84
C GLY A 148 23.34 -26.89 -17.39
N ASN A 149 23.86 -27.07 -16.19
CA ASN A 149 24.20 -28.42 -15.68
C ASN A 149 22.95 -29.31 -15.50
N HIS A 150 21.80 -28.71 -15.12
CA HIS A 150 20.56 -29.49 -15.03
C HIS A 150 20.06 -29.97 -16.40
N ASP A 151 20.37 -29.24 -17.45
CA ASP A 151 19.95 -29.59 -18.81
C ASP A 151 20.71 -30.79 -19.39
N VAL A 152 21.97 -30.99 -18.97
CA VAL A 152 22.89 -31.92 -19.60
C VAL A 152 23.42 -33.04 -18.72
N TYR A 153 23.40 -32.92 -17.38
CA TYR A 153 23.90 -33.97 -16.51
C TYR A 153 22.90 -35.12 -16.36
N TRP A 154 23.41 -36.34 -16.60
CA TRP A 154 22.63 -37.56 -16.44
C TRP A 154 22.85 -38.15 -15.01
N ARG A 155 21.77 -38.59 -14.36
CA ARG A 155 21.78 -39.19 -13.01
C ARG A 155 20.96 -40.48 -12.91
N GLY A 156 20.78 -41.20 -14.01
CA GLY A 156 20.06 -42.46 -14.05
C GLY A 156 20.86 -43.59 -13.41
N GLN A 157 20.31 -44.80 -13.47
CA GLN A 157 20.99 -46.02 -13.04
C GLN A 157 21.92 -46.56 -14.14
N GLY A 158 23.12 -46.99 -13.75
CA GLY A 158 24.13 -47.52 -14.68
C GLY A 158 25.05 -46.42 -15.24
N PRO A 159 25.86 -46.79 -16.29
CA PRO A 159 26.75 -45.83 -16.94
C PRO A 159 26.00 -44.78 -17.71
N ALA A 160 26.40 -43.51 -17.59
CA ALA A 160 25.85 -42.40 -18.35
C ALA A 160 26.15 -42.60 -19.85
N PRO A 161 25.24 -42.22 -20.75
CA PRO A 161 25.54 -42.09 -22.16
C PRO A 161 26.73 -41.18 -22.41
N GLN A 162 27.46 -41.38 -23.53
CA GLN A 162 28.54 -40.48 -23.88
C GLN A 162 27.96 -39.08 -24.17
N GLY A 163 28.58 -38.04 -23.59
CA GLY A 163 28.05 -36.66 -23.57
C GLY A 163 26.85 -36.47 -22.65
N GLN A 164 26.43 -37.54 -21.94
CA GLN A 164 25.27 -37.51 -21.02
C GLN A 164 23.97 -37.11 -21.74
N ASN A 165 23.31 -35.96 -21.41
CA ASN A 165 22.10 -35.50 -22.08
C ASN A 165 22.37 -34.41 -23.15
N GLU A 166 23.62 -34.15 -23.54
CA GLU A 166 23.94 -33.10 -24.53
C GLU A 166 23.20 -33.29 -25.84
N GLU A 167 23.17 -34.53 -26.39
CA GLU A 167 22.47 -34.83 -27.64
C GLU A 167 20.95 -34.57 -27.52
N LEU A 168 20.34 -34.88 -26.37
CA LEU A 168 18.94 -34.54 -26.10
C LEU A 168 18.71 -33.04 -26.08
N TYR A 169 19.63 -32.31 -25.48
CA TYR A 169 19.55 -30.84 -25.45
C TYR A 169 19.64 -30.28 -26.89
N GLU A 170 20.63 -30.70 -27.67
CA GLU A 170 20.83 -30.21 -29.01
C GLU A 170 19.65 -30.51 -29.94
N GLN A 171 19.05 -31.71 -29.82
CA GLN A 171 17.89 -32.10 -30.61
C GLN A 171 16.62 -31.32 -30.26
N ASN A 172 16.51 -30.81 -29.07
CA ASN A 172 15.27 -30.21 -28.57
C ASN A 172 15.33 -28.70 -28.34
N PHE A 173 16.47 -28.17 -27.90
CA PHE A 173 16.66 -26.72 -27.59
C PHE A 173 17.51 -26.04 -28.68
N GLY A 174 18.59 -26.64 -29.12
CA GLY A 174 19.51 -26.05 -30.09
C GLY A 174 20.98 -26.29 -29.74
N PRO A 175 21.92 -25.70 -30.49
CA PRO A 175 23.34 -25.93 -30.30
C PRO A 175 23.80 -25.57 -28.89
N LEU A 176 24.79 -26.29 -28.36
CA LEU A 176 25.38 -26.00 -27.03
C LEU A 176 26.13 -24.68 -27.00
N TRP A 177 26.78 -24.30 -28.12
CA TRP A 177 27.38 -22.98 -28.31
C TRP A 177 27.08 -22.45 -29.70
N TYR A 178 26.81 -21.14 -29.81
CA TYR A 178 26.47 -20.48 -31.06
C TYR A 178 26.61 -18.95 -30.92
N SER A 179 26.56 -18.28 -32.06
CA SER A 179 26.54 -16.82 -32.14
C SER A 179 25.53 -16.35 -33.19
N PHE A 180 25.01 -15.14 -32.97
CA PHE A 180 24.16 -14.47 -33.95
C PHE A 180 24.30 -12.95 -33.80
N ARG A 181 23.77 -12.25 -34.80
CA ARG A 181 23.68 -10.77 -34.75
C ARG A 181 22.23 -10.34 -34.74
N HIS A 182 21.95 -9.31 -33.96
CA HIS A 182 20.68 -8.60 -34.01
C HIS A 182 21.00 -7.09 -34.00
N LYS A 183 20.52 -6.39 -35.06
CA LYS A 183 20.84 -4.95 -35.27
C LYS A 183 22.38 -4.71 -35.18
N ASN A 184 22.78 -3.74 -34.34
CA ASN A 184 24.16 -3.38 -34.10
C ASN A 184 24.89 -4.21 -33.02
N ALA A 185 24.24 -5.26 -32.50
CA ALA A 185 24.81 -6.09 -31.45
C ALA A 185 25.05 -7.54 -31.85
N GLY A 186 26.11 -8.12 -31.29
CA GLY A 186 26.45 -9.55 -31.39
C GLY A 186 26.09 -10.30 -30.10
N PHE A 187 25.69 -11.54 -30.25
CA PHE A 187 25.34 -12.44 -29.14
C PHE A 187 26.17 -13.71 -29.28
N ILE A 188 26.86 -14.11 -28.22
CA ILE A 188 27.67 -15.34 -28.19
C ILE A 188 27.18 -16.17 -27.01
N VAL A 189 26.80 -17.41 -27.26
CA VAL A 189 26.49 -18.40 -26.23
C VAL A 189 27.64 -19.37 -26.13
N LEU A 190 28.10 -19.59 -24.89
CA LEU A 190 29.16 -20.55 -24.57
C LEU A 190 28.59 -21.65 -23.67
N PHE A 191 29.09 -22.86 -23.84
CA PHE A 191 28.69 -24.00 -23.04
C PHE A 191 29.72 -24.20 -21.88
N SER A 192 29.25 -24.12 -20.69
CA SER A 192 30.09 -24.18 -19.49
C SER A 192 30.27 -25.57 -18.89
N ASP A 193 29.68 -26.60 -19.48
CA ASP A 193 29.57 -27.94 -18.89
C ASP A 193 30.06 -29.07 -19.82
N GLU A 194 31.07 -28.82 -20.62
CA GLU A 194 31.62 -29.85 -21.53
C GLU A 194 32.14 -31.07 -20.73
N GLY A 195 32.82 -30.82 -19.61
CA GLY A 195 33.39 -31.89 -18.80
C GLY A 195 34.62 -32.55 -19.45
N ASN A 196 34.89 -33.79 -19.09
CA ASN A 196 35.97 -34.56 -19.68
C ASN A 196 35.43 -35.51 -20.75
N PRO A 197 35.74 -35.33 -22.04
CA PRO A 197 35.18 -36.15 -23.14
C PRO A 197 35.67 -37.61 -23.11
N GLU A 198 36.86 -37.87 -22.54
CA GLU A 198 37.41 -39.22 -22.46
C GLU A 198 36.77 -40.05 -21.35
N THR A 199 36.57 -39.46 -20.18
CA THR A 199 36.01 -40.15 -19.02
C THR A 199 34.50 -39.98 -18.89
N ASN A 200 33.88 -39.11 -19.68
CA ASN A 200 32.47 -38.74 -19.63
C ASN A 200 32.05 -38.09 -18.27
N GLN A 201 33.03 -37.55 -17.56
CA GLN A 201 32.78 -36.94 -16.25
C GLN A 201 32.40 -35.44 -16.40
N LYS A 202 31.36 -35.09 -15.70
CA LYS A 202 30.93 -33.68 -15.53
C LYS A 202 30.82 -33.33 -14.06
N ALA A 203 31.25 -32.11 -13.71
CA ALA A 203 31.06 -31.56 -12.36
C ALA A 203 31.09 -30.04 -12.39
N PHE A 204 30.10 -29.40 -11.80
CA PHE A 204 30.01 -27.95 -11.74
C PHE A 204 30.91 -27.30 -10.66
N ASN A 205 31.53 -28.09 -9.81
CA ASN A 205 32.38 -27.66 -8.71
C ASN A 205 33.84 -28.16 -8.82
N SER A 206 34.31 -28.49 -10.00
CA SER A 206 35.65 -28.93 -10.29
C SER A 206 36.23 -28.21 -11.49
N GLY A 207 37.15 -27.28 -11.24
CA GLY A 207 37.62 -26.32 -12.24
C GLY A 207 38.23 -26.98 -13.47
N ASP A 208 38.91 -28.12 -13.35
CA ASP A 208 39.45 -28.88 -14.47
C ASP A 208 38.36 -29.50 -15.38
N LEU A 209 37.18 -29.81 -14.83
CA LEU A 209 36.01 -30.28 -15.55
C LEU A 209 35.14 -29.11 -16.08
N GLN A 210 35.57 -27.88 -15.86
CA GLN A 210 34.90 -26.65 -16.27
C GLN A 210 35.67 -25.95 -17.43
N ASN A 211 36.64 -26.61 -18.02
CA ASN A 211 37.37 -26.10 -19.16
C ASN A 211 36.50 -26.14 -20.45
N MET A 212 36.61 -25.08 -21.24
CA MET A 212 36.14 -25.09 -22.62
C MET A 212 37.17 -25.79 -23.51
N SER A 213 36.73 -26.66 -24.39
CA SER A 213 37.59 -27.37 -25.34
C SER A 213 38.28 -26.43 -26.34
N ASP A 214 39.33 -26.92 -26.95
CA ASP A 214 40.01 -26.19 -28.06
C ASP A 214 39.02 -25.90 -29.21
N GLU A 215 38.04 -26.79 -29.46
CA GLU A 215 36.99 -26.60 -30.47
C GLU A 215 36.11 -25.38 -30.09
N GLN A 216 35.65 -25.30 -28.86
CA GLN A 216 34.84 -24.18 -28.42
C GLN A 216 35.67 -22.86 -28.34
N LEU A 217 36.95 -22.92 -27.97
CA LEU A 217 37.83 -21.75 -28.01
C LEU A 217 38.08 -21.27 -29.46
N ALA A 218 38.19 -22.18 -30.43
CA ALA A 218 38.29 -21.82 -31.85
C ALA A 218 36.98 -21.24 -32.38
N PHE A 219 35.83 -21.76 -31.93
CA PHE A 219 34.52 -21.16 -32.22
C PHE A 219 34.46 -19.74 -31.68
N LEU A 220 34.88 -19.49 -30.41
CA LEU A 220 34.89 -18.16 -29.82
C LEU A 220 35.75 -17.18 -30.61
N ASP A 221 36.97 -17.58 -31.05
CA ASP A 221 37.82 -16.73 -31.88
C ASP A 221 37.16 -16.36 -33.20
N LYS A 222 36.47 -17.33 -33.83
CA LYS A 222 35.72 -17.12 -35.07
C LYS A 222 34.53 -16.17 -34.86
N ALA A 223 33.72 -16.41 -33.81
CA ALA A 223 32.56 -15.59 -33.48
C ALA A 223 32.94 -14.12 -33.19
N LEU A 224 33.99 -13.90 -32.37
CA LEU A 224 34.49 -12.55 -32.10
C LEU A 224 35.00 -11.84 -33.36
N LYS A 225 35.64 -12.57 -34.27
CA LYS A 225 36.06 -12.02 -35.55
C LYS A 225 34.88 -11.67 -36.48
N GLU A 226 33.85 -12.49 -36.51
CA GLU A 226 32.63 -12.26 -37.33
C GLU A 226 31.79 -11.09 -36.76
N LEU A 227 31.90 -10.81 -35.45
CA LEU A 227 31.20 -9.73 -34.75
C LEU A 227 32.07 -8.52 -34.47
N GLN A 228 33.27 -8.39 -35.07
CA GLN A 228 34.23 -7.34 -34.79
C GLN A 228 33.72 -5.90 -35.08
N ASP A 229 32.72 -5.80 -35.97
CA ASP A 229 32.09 -4.53 -36.36
C ASP A 229 30.74 -4.27 -35.60
N ALA A 230 30.39 -5.12 -34.66
CA ALA A 230 29.25 -4.86 -33.77
C ALA A 230 29.64 -3.80 -32.73
N GLU A 231 28.72 -2.88 -32.42
CA GLU A 231 28.92 -1.87 -31.37
C GLU A 231 29.03 -2.53 -29.99
N HIS A 232 28.23 -3.57 -29.76
CA HIS A 232 28.19 -4.34 -28.53
C HIS A 232 28.22 -5.82 -28.80
N VAL A 233 28.97 -6.57 -28.00
CA VAL A 233 28.89 -8.04 -27.97
C VAL A 233 28.48 -8.48 -26.57
N PHE A 234 27.48 -9.33 -26.48
CA PHE A 234 26.98 -9.94 -25.25
C PHE A 234 27.32 -11.42 -25.22
N VAL A 235 27.84 -11.88 -24.07
CA VAL A 235 28.23 -13.27 -23.89
C VAL A 235 27.39 -13.93 -22.83
N PHE A 236 26.89 -15.12 -23.11
CA PHE A 236 26.01 -15.89 -22.21
C PHE A 236 26.61 -17.25 -21.95
N LEU A 237 26.63 -17.66 -20.69
CA LEU A 237 26.98 -19.00 -20.28
C LEU A 237 26.23 -19.30 -18.97
N HIS A 238 26.19 -20.58 -18.54
CA HIS A 238 25.47 -20.89 -17.33
C HIS A 238 26.27 -20.60 -16.05
N HIS A 239 27.50 -21.13 -15.94
CA HIS A 239 28.30 -20.94 -14.73
C HIS A 239 29.07 -19.61 -14.73
N PRO A 240 28.98 -18.79 -13.66
CA PRO A 240 29.72 -17.54 -13.53
C PRO A 240 31.19 -17.80 -13.18
N ARG A 241 31.99 -18.25 -14.14
CA ARG A 241 33.36 -18.76 -13.96
C ARG A 241 34.39 -17.73 -13.53
N TRP A 242 34.06 -16.45 -13.54
CA TRP A 242 34.88 -15.38 -13.00
C TRP A 242 34.82 -15.29 -11.48
N ILE A 243 33.86 -15.98 -10.83
CA ILE A 243 33.75 -16.05 -9.37
C ILE A 243 34.69 -17.14 -8.87
N GLY A 244 35.53 -16.85 -7.89
CA GLY A 244 36.44 -17.82 -7.30
C GLY A 244 35.75 -19.04 -6.67
N GLY A 245 36.51 -19.90 -6.00
CA GLY A 245 36.00 -21.10 -5.34
C GLY A 245 35.89 -22.29 -6.27
N GLY A 246 34.67 -22.83 -6.54
CA GLY A 246 34.47 -24.03 -7.34
C GLY A 246 34.95 -23.95 -8.80
N TYR A 247 35.28 -22.75 -9.29
CA TYR A 247 35.74 -22.53 -10.67
C TYR A 247 37.27 -22.33 -10.78
N GLU A 248 38.00 -22.40 -9.68
CA GLU A 248 39.47 -22.34 -9.68
C GLU A 248 40.04 -23.50 -10.50
N GLY A 249 41.05 -23.18 -11.33
CA GLY A 249 41.68 -24.16 -12.21
C GLY A 249 41.01 -24.32 -13.58
N SER A 250 39.87 -23.64 -13.85
CA SER A 250 39.29 -23.59 -15.18
C SER A 250 40.07 -22.67 -16.12
N ASN A 251 39.88 -22.83 -17.43
CA ASN A 251 40.53 -21.99 -18.45
C ASN A 251 39.78 -20.67 -18.69
N TRP A 252 38.93 -20.21 -17.75
CA TRP A 252 38.25 -18.92 -17.84
C TRP A 252 39.20 -17.75 -18.10
N PRO A 253 40.40 -17.63 -17.49
CA PRO A 253 41.30 -16.55 -17.82
C PRO A 253 41.66 -16.48 -19.31
N THR A 254 41.77 -17.60 -20.01
CA THR A 254 41.99 -17.64 -21.45
C THR A 254 40.78 -17.12 -22.22
N VAL A 255 39.55 -17.49 -21.82
CA VAL A 255 38.30 -16.99 -22.40
C VAL A 255 38.20 -15.49 -22.18
N HIS A 256 38.37 -15.03 -20.94
CA HIS A 256 38.31 -13.60 -20.60
C HIS A 256 39.31 -12.77 -21.44
N ASN A 257 40.55 -13.24 -21.58
CA ASN A 257 41.56 -12.53 -22.37
C ASN A 257 41.16 -12.39 -23.87
N LYS A 258 40.50 -13.39 -24.43
CA LYS A 258 39.96 -13.33 -25.79
C LYS A 258 38.81 -12.30 -25.89
N LEU A 259 37.90 -12.31 -24.94
CA LEU A 259 36.79 -11.34 -24.87
C LEU A 259 37.31 -9.91 -24.72
N ALA A 260 38.28 -9.67 -23.83
CA ALA A 260 38.88 -8.37 -23.61
C ALA A 260 39.65 -7.87 -24.84
N ALA A 261 40.40 -8.76 -25.55
CA ALA A 261 41.12 -8.44 -26.76
C ALA A 261 40.21 -8.04 -27.94
N ALA A 262 38.99 -8.48 -27.97
CA ALA A 262 37.99 -8.09 -29.00
C ALA A 262 37.60 -6.60 -28.91
N GLY A 263 37.60 -6.04 -27.69
CA GLY A 263 37.42 -4.59 -27.43
C GLY A 263 35.96 -4.09 -27.51
N ASN A 264 35.02 -4.89 -28.02
CA ASN A 264 33.59 -4.55 -28.16
C ASN A 264 32.67 -5.44 -27.34
N VAL A 265 33.20 -6.30 -26.45
CA VAL A 265 32.38 -7.10 -25.53
C VAL A 265 31.92 -6.20 -24.37
N SER A 266 30.63 -5.99 -24.25
CA SER A 266 30.04 -5.08 -23.28
C SER A 266 29.67 -5.76 -21.96
N ALA A 267 29.13 -6.99 -22.02
CA ALA A 267 28.74 -7.72 -20.83
C ALA A 267 28.76 -9.23 -20.98
N VAL A 268 28.98 -9.91 -19.84
CA VAL A 268 28.85 -11.36 -19.67
C VAL A 268 27.72 -11.63 -18.68
N PHE A 269 26.79 -12.52 -19.06
CA PHE A 269 25.66 -12.93 -18.21
C PHE A 269 25.75 -14.42 -17.89
N ALA A 270 25.46 -14.79 -16.64
CA ALA A 270 25.40 -16.18 -16.18
C ALA A 270 24.29 -16.40 -15.16
N GLY A 271 23.95 -17.67 -14.86
CA GLY A 271 23.00 -18.11 -13.86
C GLY A 271 23.64 -18.89 -12.73
N HIS A 272 23.09 -20.07 -12.43
CA HIS A 272 23.60 -21.11 -11.52
C HIS A 272 23.58 -20.79 -10.03
N ILE A 273 23.91 -19.59 -9.61
CA ILE A 273 24.06 -19.23 -8.19
C ILE A 273 22.75 -18.81 -7.51
N HIS A 274 21.67 -18.70 -8.27
CA HIS A 274 20.30 -18.41 -7.81
C HIS A 274 20.15 -17.13 -6.97
N HIS A 275 21.04 -16.16 -7.14
CA HIS A 275 20.89 -14.80 -6.61
C HIS A 275 21.54 -13.80 -7.56
N MET A 276 21.00 -12.58 -7.61
CA MET A 276 21.59 -11.53 -8.41
C MET A 276 22.94 -11.09 -7.83
N ARG A 277 23.91 -10.97 -8.72
CA ARG A 277 25.25 -10.50 -8.37
C ARG A 277 25.86 -9.71 -9.52
N TYR A 278 26.41 -8.56 -9.20
CA TYR A 278 27.20 -7.75 -10.10
C TYR A 278 28.65 -7.70 -9.62
N ASP A 279 29.55 -8.22 -10.42
CA ASP A 279 30.98 -8.32 -10.07
C ASP A 279 31.81 -7.15 -10.63
N GLY A 280 31.15 -6.11 -11.13
CA GLY A 280 31.80 -4.92 -11.63
C GLY A 280 32.25 -5.02 -13.07
N LYS A 281 33.13 -4.10 -13.45
CA LYS A 281 33.68 -3.99 -14.79
C LYS A 281 35.15 -4.41 -14.78
N GLN A 282 35.50 -5.45 -15.56
CA GLN A 282 36.86 -5.94 -15.72
C GLN A 282 37.25 -5.83 -17.19
N ASP A 283 38.38 -5.13 -17.49
CA ASP A 283 38.88 -4.90 -18.83
C ASP A 283 37.83 -4.39 -19.84
N GLY A 284 36.93 -3.53 -19.36
CA GLY A 284 35.85 -2.99 -20.17
C GLY A 284 34.55 -3.79 -20.19
N ILE A 285 34.52 -5.00 -19.67
CA ILE A 285 33.41 -5.96 -19.72
C ILE A 285 32.69 -5.99 -18.37
N GLU A 286 31.37 -5.84 -18.36
CA GLU A 286 30.53 -5.95 -17.16
C GLU A 286 30.13 -7.40 -16.89
N TYR A 287 30.11 -7.84 -15.63
CA TYR A 287 29.83 -9.21 -15.22
C TYR A 287 28.59 -9.30 -14.34
N PHE A 288 27.57 -10.00 -14.85
CA PHE A 288 26.30 -10.20 -14.15
C PHE A 288 26.00 -11.68 -13.95
N ALA A 289 25.70 -12.07 -12.73
CA ALA A 289 25.01 -13.33 -12.47
C ALA A 289 23.55 -13.05 -12.10
N LEU A 290 22.63 -13.86 -12.63
CA LEU A 290 21.20 -13.71 -12.44
C LEU A 290 20.73 -14.59 -11.27
N ALA A 291 19.65 -14.20 -10.63
CA ALA A 291 18.87 -15.09 -9.79
C ALA A 291 17.99 -16.00 -10.68
N THR A 292 16.79 -16.32 -10.25
CA THR A 292 15.99 -17.33 -10.93
C THR A 292 14.73 -16.75 -11.57
N THR A 293 14.23 -17.46 -12.61
CA THR A 293 12.90 -17.23 -13.17
C THR A 293 12.05 -18.50 -12.94
N GLY A 294 11.68 -18.71 -11.66
CA GLY A 294 10.92 -19.89 -11.20
C GLY A 294 11.76 -21.00 -10.59
N GLY A 295 13.10 -20.87 -10.53
CA GLY A 295 13.99 -21.82 -9.86
C GLY A 295 14.03 -21.65 -8.34
N HIS A 296 14.81 -22.50 -7.67
CA HIS A 296 15.00 -22.44 -6.22
C HIS A 296 15.64 -21.12 -5.79
N LEU A 297 15.11 -20.55 -4.72
CA LEU A 297 15.74 -19.43 -4.01
C LEU A 297 16.28 -19.92 -2.66
N SER A 298 17.57 -19.74 -2.43
CA SER A 298 18.22 -20.16 -1.16
C SER A 298 17.87 -19.27 0.03
N ALA A 299 17.28 -18.10 -0.21
CA ALA A 299 16.79 -17.16 0.79
C ALA A 299 15.59 -16.35 0.26
N ASP A 300 14.74 -15.88 1.15
CA ASP A 300 13.66 -14.94 0.83
C ASP A 300 14.08 -13.51 1.26
N ILE A 301 15.00 -12.92 0.48
CA ILE A 301 15.53 -11.58 0.73
C ILE A 301 15.62 -10.83 -0.60
N PRO A 302 14.49 -10.38 -1.16
CA PRO A 302 14.46 -9.71 -2.46
C PRO A 302 15.39 -8.50 -2.54
N ASP A 303 15.47 -7.72 -1.47
CA ASP A 303 16.34 -6.52 -1.40
C ASP A 303 17.85 -6.86 -1.41
N ALA A 304 18.21 -8.13 -1.27
CA ALA A 304 19.58 -8.63 -1.39
C ALA A 304 19.82 -9.45 -2.67
N GLY A 305 18.88 -9.42 -3.61
CA GLY A 305 19.02 -10.10 -4.90
C GLY A 305 18.51 -11.53 -4.95
N TYR A 306 17.87 -12.04 -3.89
CA TYR A 306 17.23 -13.36 -3.86
C TYR A 306 15.75 -13.19 -4.21
N LEU A 307 15.44 -13.20 -5.51
CA LEU A 307 14.07 -13.03 -6.02
C LEU A 307 13.89 -13.66 -7.40
N HIS A 308 12.66 -13.99 -7.73
CA HIS A 308 12.31 -14.33 -9.10
C HIS A 308 12.23 -13.04 -9.93
N HIS A 309 13.01 -12.99 -10.99
CA HIS A 309 13.10 -11.80 -11.83
C HIS A 309 13.41 -12.15 -13.28
N LEU A 310 13.26 -11.16 -14.13
CA LEU A 310 13.85 -11.09 -15.45
C LEU A 310 14.74 -9.84 -15.54
N ASN A 311 15.74 -9.84 -16.40
CA ASN A 311 16.53 -8.66 -16.69
C ASN A 311 16.13 -8.09 -18.04
N MET A 312 15.79 -6.81 -18.08
CA MET A 312 15.61 -6.08 -19.34
C MET A 312 16.89 -5.31 -19.66
N VAL A 313 17.46 -5.56 -20.81
CA VAL A 313 18.64 -4.86 -21.32
C VAL A 313 18.21 -3.92 -22.43
N THR A 314 18.48 -2.62 -22.23
CA THR A 314 18.34 -1.60 -23.28
C THR A 314 19.69 -1.38 -23.93
N VAL A 315 19.76 -1.54 -25.23
CA VAL A 315 20.98 -1.35 -26.04
C VAL A 315 20.83 -0.07 -26.85
N ARG A 316 21.82 0.79 -26.74
CA ARG A 316 22.01 2.02 -27.53
C ARG A 316 23.40 1.99 -28.13
N ASN A 317 23.65 2.78 -29.14
CA ASN A 317 24.96 2.77 -29.83
C ASN A 317 26.15 3.02 -28.89
N ASP A 318 25.98 3.84 -27.87
CA ASP A 318 27.07 4.29 -26.97
C ASP A 318 27.04 3.61 -25.58
N ARG A 319 25.98 2.89 -25.24
CA ARG A 319 25.79 2.32 -23.90
C ARG A 319 24.75 1.21 -23.83
N ILE A 320 24.86 0.47 -22.74
CA ILE A 320 23.83 -0.49 -22.32
C ILE A 320 23.25 -0.10 -20.95
N SER A 321 22.03 -0.50 -20.70
CA SER A 321 21.40 -0.42 -19.38
C SER A 321 20.79 -1.77 -19.03
N VAL A 322 21.05 -2.28 -17.84
CA VAL A 322 20.47 -3.55 -17.34
C VAL A 322 19.56 -3.25 -16.17
N SER A 323 18.30 -3.67 -16.27
CA SER A 323 17.30 -3.48 -15.23
C SER A 323 16.75 -4.83 -14.79
N ALA A 324 16.73 -5.10 -13.49
CA ALA A 324 16.07 -6.27 -12.94
C ALA A 324 14.60 -5.93 -12.65
N ILE A 325 13.69 -6.75 -13.15
CA ILE A 325 12.24 -6.60 -12.98
C ILE A 325 11.74 -7.83 -12.24
N PRO A 326 11.22 -7.70 -11.00
CA PRO A 326 10.60 -8.81 -10.31
C PRO A 326 9.44 -9.40 -11.12
N VAL A 327 9.34 -10.71 -11.20
CA VAL A 327 8.22 -11.38 -11.91
C VAL A 327 6.89 -10.99 -11.27
N GLY A 328 5.92 -10.61 -12.09
CA GLY A 328 4.62 -10.10 -11.65
C GLY A 328 4.58 -8.60 -11.33
N ALA A 329 5.68 -7.87 -11.59
CA ALA A 329 5.75 -6.41 -11.38
C ALA A 329 5.37 -5.59 -12.62
N VAL A 330 5.12 -6.22 -13.74
CA VAL A 330 4.67 -5.55 -14.98
C VAL A 330 3.15 -5.62 -15.06
N PHE A 331 2.50 -4.47 -15.10
CA PHE A 331 1.04 -4.38 -15.10
C PHE A 331 0.51 -3.99 -16.49
N ASP A 332 -0.51 -4.71 -16.98
CA ASP A 332 -1.29 -4.28 -18.13
C ASP A 332 -2.29 -3.20 -17.71
N PRO A 333 -2.12 -1.93 -18.12
CA PRO A 333 -3.04 -0.85 -17.73
C PRO A 333 -4.46 -1.07 -18.24
N LYS A 334 -4.67 -1.89 -19.27
CA LYS A 334 -5.99 -2.23 -19.82
C LYS A 334 -6.84 -3.07 -18.87
N LYS A 335 -6.24 -3.70 -17.85
CA LYS A 335 -6.94 -4.42 -16.79
C LYS A 335 -7.61 -3.49 -15.77
N PHE A 336 -7.18 -2.24 -15.66
CA PHE A 336 -7.73 -1.27 -14.70
C PHE A 336 -8.94 -0.53 -15.29
N THR A 337 -9.98 -1.29 -15.66
CA THR A 337 -11.22 -0.72 -16.21
C THR A 337 -12.04 -0.01 -15.13
N SER A 338 -13.00 0.83 -15.56
CA SER A 338 -13.91 1.50 -14.62
C SER A 338 -14.73 0.50 -13.81
N GLU A 339 -15.12 -0.62 -14.41
CA GLU A 339 -15.86 -1.71 -13.76
C GLU A 339 -15.00 -2.38 -12.69
N PHE A 340 -13.76 -2.76 -13.03
CA PHE A 340 -12.81 -3.33 -12.07
C PHE A 340 -12.55 -2.39 -10.89
N LEU A 341 -12.33 -1.09 -11.16
CA LEU A 341 -12.10 -0.11 -10.10
C LEU A 341 -13.35 0.12 -9.23
N ALA A 342 -14.54 0.01 -9.81
CA ALA A 342 -15.79 0.05 -9.04
C ALA A 342 -15.90 -1.15 -8.09
N GLU A 343 -15.53 -2.36 -8.55
CA GLU A 343 -15.48 -3.56 -7.72
C GLU A 343 -14.47 -3.45 -6.57
N VAL A 344 -13.25 -2.99 -6.86
CA VAL A 344 -12.25 -2.72 -5.82
C VAL A 344 -12.78 -1.70 -4.81
N SER A 345 -13.47 -0.66 -5.29
CA SER A 345 -14.06 0.37 -4.42
C SER A 345 -15.18 -0.20 -3.54
N ALA A 346 -16.05 -1.04 -4.09
CA ALA A 346 -17.08 -1.72 -3.32
C ALA A 346 -16.47 -2.66 -2.26
N ALA A 347 -15.51 -3.48 -2.64
CA ALA A 347 -14.83 -4.39 -1.71
C ALA A 347 -14.07 -3.65 -0.60
N ARG A 348 -13.50 -2.47 -0.88
CA ARG A 348 -12.86 -1.61 0.12
C ARG A 348 -13.83 -1.06 1.17
N THR A 349 -15.13 -1.10 0.96
CA THR A 349 -16.13 -0.70 1.96
C THR A 349 -16.48 -1.80 2.94
N ILE A 350 -16.09 -3.04 2.69
CA ILE A 350 -16.38 -4.18 3.56
C ILE A 350 -15.79 -3.93 4.95
N ARG A 351 -16.66 -4.01 5.96
CA ARG A 351 -16.29 -3.90 7.37
C ARG A 351 -17.06 -4.92 8.17
N PRO A 352 -16.41 -5.59 9.15
CA PRO A 352 -17.14 -6.41 10.10
C PRO A 352 -17.94 -5.49 11.04
N GLN A 353 -19.17 -5.84 11.29
CA GLN A 353 -20.08 -5.13 12.18
C GLN A 353 -20.48 -6.06 13.33
N GLN A 354 -20.20 -5.65 14.56
CA GLN A 354 -20.70 -6.38 15.74
C GLN A 354 -22.22 -6.22 15.84
N THR A 355 -22.95 -7.34 15.82
CA THR A 355 -24.41 -7.39 15.97
C THR A 355 -24.83 -7.92 17.33
N SER A 356 -23.92 -8.59 18.07
CA SER A 356 -24.13 -8.92 19.48
C SER A 356 -24.11 -7.67 20.36
N PRO A 357 -24.67 -7.74 21.57
CA PRO A 357 -24.50 -6.69 22.59
C PRO A 357 -23.02 -6.39 22.87
N GLU A 358 -22.79 -5.24 23.47
CA GLU A 358 -21.46 -4.82 23.94
C GLU A 358 -20.90 -5.80 24.99
N LEU A 359 -19.60 -6.04 24.97
CA LEU A 359 -18.91 -6.83 25.97
C LEU A 359 -18.82 -6.02 27.28
N ILE A 360 -19.36 -6.56 28.38
CA ILE A 360 -19.40 -5.88 29.66
C ILE A 360 -18.08 -6.08 30.43
N VAL A 361 -17.39 -4.99 30.72
CA VAL A 361 -16.15 -4.97 31.51
C VAL A 361 -16.46 -4.71 32.97
N ASN A 362 -16.10 -5.63 33.84
CA ASN A 362 -16.27 -5.51 35.28
C ASN A 362 -15.29 -4.53 35.93
N ALA A 363 -15.56 -4.09 37.17
CA ALA A 363 -14.73 -3.15 37.92
C ALA A 363 -13.28 -3.62 38.16
N ASP A 364 -13.02 -4.92 38.18
CA ASP A 364 -11.68 -5.51 38.26
C ASP A 364 -10.98 -5.63 36.89
N GLY A 365 -11.65 -5.21 35.82
CA GLY A 365 -11.19 -5.30 34.45
C GLY A 365 -11.43 -6.63 33.77
N THR A 366 -12.09 -7.58 34.43
CA THR A 366 -12.49 -8.85 33.80
C THR A 366 -13.61 -8.65 32.80
N CYS A 367 -13.61 -9.47 31.75
CA CYS A 367 -14.68 -9.54 30.78
C CYS A 367 -14.80 -10.96 30.24
N THR A 368 -16.01 -11.42 29.97
CA THR A 368 -16.28 -12.65 29.23
C THR A 368 -17.59 -12.48 28.48
N GLY A 369 -17.57 -12.78 27.19
CA GLY A 369 -18.78 -12.68 26.36
C GLY A 369 -18.61 -13.35 25.01
N GLU A 370 -19.69 -13.42 24.27
CA GLU A 370 -19.74 -13.90 22.90
C GLU A 370 -19.96 -12.70 21.97
N VAL A 371 -19.21 -12.65 20.88
CA VAL A 371 -19.28 -11.63 19.83
C VAL A 371 -19.81 -12.27 18.57
N VAL A 372 -20.85 -11.67 18.01
CA VAL A 372 -21.35 -11.98 16.68
C VAL A 372 -20.97 -10.84 15.74
N MET A 373 -20.17 -11.16 14.71
CA MET A 373 -19.76 -10.22 13.68
C MET A 373 -20.46 -10.55 12.37
N LYS A 374 -21.10 -9.57 11.79
CA LYS A 374 -21.73 -9.63 10.48
C LYS A 374 -20.86 -8.95 9.45
N ILE A 375 -20.61 -9.61 8.32
CA ILE A 375 -19.80 -9.11 7.22
C ILE A 375 -20.63 -9.24 5.95
N LYS A 376 -20.79 -8.13 5.22
CA LYS A 376 -21.54 -8.09 3.97
C LYS A 376 -20.60 -7.78 2.81
N ASN A 377 -20.72 -8.55 1.73
CA ASN A 377 -20.07 -8.28 0.45
C ASN A 377 -21.04 -7.47 -0.44
N PRO A 378 -20.82 -6.17 -0.65
CA PRO A 378 -21.68 -5.34 -1.50
C PRO A 378 -21.32 -5.43 -2.98
N GLY A 379 -20.22 -6.11 -3.34
CA GLY A 379 -19.67 -6.18 -4.69
C GLY A 379 -20.40 -7.17 -5.62
N GLN A 380 -19.94 -7.25 -6.86
CA GLN A 380 -20.44 -8.17 -7.87
C GLN A 380 -19.54 -9.40 -8.05
N HIS A 381 -18.44 -9.47 -7.34
CA HIS A 381 -17.51 -10.59 -7.27
C HIS A 381 -17.43 -11.14 -5.85
N ASP A 382 -17.06 -12.39 -5.72
CA ASP A 382 -16.84 -13.02 -4.43
C ASP A 382 -15.62 -12.40 -3.74
N VAL A 383 -15.62 -12.44 -2.42
CA VAL A 383 -14.46 -12.05 -1.61
C VAL A 383 -14.01 -13.20 -0.73
N ASP A 384 -12.72 -13.31 -0.55
CA ASP A 384 -12.08 -14.25 0.35
C ASP A 384 -11.63 -13.50 1.60
N ILE A 385 -12.07 -13.94 2.76
CA ILE A 385 -11.91 -13.24 4.04
C ILE A 385 -11.15 -14.11 5.02
N THR A 386 -10.16 -13.53 5.67
CA THR A 386 -9.52 -14.13 6.83
C THR A 386 -9.69 -13.22 8.03
N LEU A 387 -10.28 -13.75 9.10
CA LEU A 387 -10.39 -13.10 10.41
C LEU A 387 -9.37 -13.69 11.37
N VAL A 388 -8.64 -12.83 12.05
CA VAL A 388 -7.70 -13.22 13.10
C VAL A 388 -7.81 -12.27 14.30
N GLU A 389 -7.38 -12.75 15.46
CA GLU A 389 -7.21 -11.91 16.64
C GLU A 389 -6.15 -10.83 16.38
N ASP A 390 -6.42 -9.60 16.80
CA ASP A 390 -5.42 -8.55 16.74
C ASP A 390 -4.37 -8.75 17.85
N THR A 391 -3.11 -8.90 17.46
CA THR A 391 -1.99 -9.12 18.39
C THR A 391 -1.79 -8.00 19.40
N ILE A 392 -2.28 -6.78 19.11
CA ILE A 392 -2.26 -5.66 20.05
C ILE A 392 -3.24 -5.95 21.19
N SER A 393 -4.44 -6.43 20.88
CA SER A 393 -5.46 -6.80 21.86
C SER A 393 -4.95 -7.90 22.79
N THR A 394 -4.28 -8.92 22.27
CA THR A 394 -3.67 -9.98 23.06
C THR A 394 -2.64 -9.43 24.06
N ARG A 395 -1.80 -8.49 23.67
CA ARG A 395 -0.82 -7.83 24.56
C ARG A 395 -1.47 -6.99 25.65
N GLN A 396 -2.73 -6.59 25.46
CA GLN A 396 -3.54 -5.84 26.43
C GLN A 396 -4.38 -6.75 27.33
N GLY A 397 -4.16 -8.08 27.26
CA GLY A 397 -4.81 -9.07 28.10
C GLY A 397 -6.17 -9.56 27.58
N TRP A 398 -6.53 -9.24 26.36
CA TRP A 398 -7.69 -9.80 25.69
C TRP A 398 -7.33 -11.12 25.01
N HIS A 399 -8.25 -12.06 25.01
CA HIS A 399 -8.17 -13.34 24.35
C HIS A 399 -9.46 -13.66 23.65
N SER A 400 -9.39 -14.27 22.48
CA SER A 400 -10.57 -14.71 21.75
C SER A 400 -10.41 -16.18 21.29
N THR A 401 -11.53 -16.81 20.99
CA THR A 401 -11.53 -18.12 20.29
C THR A 401 -11.39 -17.96 18.78
N LEU A 402 -11.23 -16.73 18.30
CA LEU A 402 -10.96 -16.42 16.92
C LEU A 402 -9.46 -16.65 16.65
N ASP A 403 -9.11 -17.86 16.21
CA ASP A 403 -7.74 -18.20 15.83
C ASP A 403 -7.45 -17.71 14.41
N HIS A 404 -7.82 -18.49 13.41
CA HIS A 404 -7.67 -18.17 12.00
C HIS A 404 -8.93 -18.68 11.29
N GLN A 405 -9.87 -17.79 11.03
CA GLN A 405 -11.08 -18.16 10.30
C GLN A 405 -11.03 -17.65 8.88
N HIS A 406 -10.96 -18.59 7.94
CA HIS A 406 -10.91 -18.35 6.52
C HIS A 406 -12.22 -18.79 5.87
N PHE A 407 -12.82 -17.93 5.03
CA PHE A 407 -14.07 -18.20 4.34
C PHE A 407 -14.31 -17.24 3.18
N GLN A 408 -15.16 -17.68 2.25
CA GLN A 408 -15.63 -16.83 1.16
C GLN A 408 -17.01 -16.27 1.46
N ILE A 409 -17.28 -15.07 0.94
CA ILE A 409 -18.60 -14.45 0.89
C ILE A 409 -18.93 -14.18 -0.58
N ALA A 410 -19.97 -14.83 -1.08
CA ALA A 410 -20.40 -14.63 -2.44
C ALA A 410 -20.89 -13.19 -2.68
N LYS A 411 -20.91 -12.78 -3.93
CA LYS A 411 -21.38 -11.45 -4.34
C LYS A 411 -22.79 -11.16 -3.78
N GLY A 412 -22.95 -10.01 -3.15
CA GLY A 412 -24.20 -9.55 -2.56
C GLY A 412 -24.61 -10.24 -1.26
N GLU A 413 -23.91 -11.30 -0.87
CA GLU A 413 -24.22 -12.10 0.33
C GLU A 413 -23.62 -11.49 1.60
N GLU A 414 -24.09 -12.00 2.75
CA GLU A 414 -23.57 -11.66 4.06
C GLU A 414 -23.27 -12.93 4.86
N LYS A 415 -22.35 -12.83 5.81
CA LYS A 415 -21.97 -13.93 6.69
C LYS A 415 -21.85 -13.46 8.13
N GLU A 416 -22.36 -14.28 9.06
CA GLU A 416 -22.18 -14.08 10.48
C GLU A 416 -21.13 -15.05 11.02
N ILE A 417 -20.26 -14.54 11.89
CA ILE A 417 -19.20 -15.28 12.57
C ILE A 417 -19.33 -15.04 14.07
N THR A 418 -19.37 -16.12 14.84
CA THR A 418 -19.47 -16.06 16.30
C THR A 418 -18.20 -16.56 16.94
N PHE A 419 -17.70 -15.84 17.94
CA PHE A 419 -16.54 -16.23 18.73
C PHE A 419 -16.62 -15.70 20.16
N ALA A 420 -16.00 -16.40 21.09
CA ALA A 420 -15.92 -15.95 22.48
C ALA A 420 -14.74 -15.00 22.69
N VAL A 421 -14.94 -14.02 23.57
CA VAL A 421 -13.89 -13.06 23.98
C VAL A 421 -13.81 -13.04 25.50
N SER A 422 -12.58 -12.99 26.01
CA SER A 422 -12.32 -12.91 27.45
C SER A 422 -11.17 -11.97 27.78
N ARG A 423 -11.19 -11.43 29.00
CA ARG A 423 -10.10 -10.68 29.59
C ARG A 423 -9.95 -11.05 31.04
N GLY A 424 -8.73 -11.33 31.47
CA GLY A 424 -8.39 -11.61 32.86
C GLY A 424 -8.38 -10.35 33.75
N ALA A 425 -8.35 -10.54 35.06
CA ALA A 425 -8.23 -9.44 36.01
C ALA A 425 -6.89 -8.70 35.78
N GLY A 426 -6.96 -7.40 35.67
CA GLY A 426 -5.81 -6.51 35.45
C GLY A 426 -6.10 -5.07 35.87
N GLY A 427 -7.26 -4.86 36.54
CA GLY A 427 -7.77 -3.57 36.92
C GLY A 427 -8.47 -2.81 35.78
N PHE A 428 -9.52 -2.11 36.10
CA PHE A 428 -10.37 -1.39 35.14
C PHE A 428 -9.60 -0.31 34.36
N ALA A 429 -8.67 0.38 35.02
CA ALA A 429 -7.86 1.43 34.40
C ALA A 429 -6.90 0.92 33.28
N SER A 430 -6.61 -0.37 33.27
CA SER A 430 -5.73 -0.96 32.24
C SER A 430 -6.50 -1.52 31.03
N VAL A 431 -7.83 -1.40 31.01
CA VAL A 431 -8.67 -1.86 29.91
C VAL A 431 -8.38 -1.00 28.68
N ALA A 432 -8.18 -1.67 27.56
CA ALA A 432 -8.12 -1.06 26.23
C ALA A 432 -9.22 -1.67 25.36
N ILE A 433 -9.60 -1.00 24.29
CA ILE A 433 -10.62 -1.51 23.35
C ILE A 433 -10.01 -2.68 22.58
N PRO A 434 -10.60 -3.88 22.66
CA PRO A 434 -10.15 -5.01 21.85
C PRO A 434 -10.48 -4.80 20.38
N SER A 435 -9.72 -5.41 19.51
CA SER A 435 -9.95 -5.38 18.06
C SER A 435 -9.67 -6.73 17.42
N ILE A 436 -10.28 -6.94 16.26
CA ILE A 436 -9.98 -8.04 15.35
C ILE A 436 -9.38 -7.49 14.06
N LYS A 437 -8.59 -8.31 13.39
CA LYS A 437 -8.00 -8.01 12.08
C LYS A 437 -8.74 -8.80 11.02
N MET A 438 -9.11 -8.14 9.93
CA MET A 438 -9.73 -8.75 8.75
C MET A 438 -8.85 -8.51 7.53
N GLU A 439 -8.51 -9.57 6.86
CA GLU A 439 -7.82 -9.59 5.58
C GLU A 439 -8.84 -9.88 4.49
N ILE A 440 -8.76 -9.19 3.36
CA ILE A 440 -9.74 -9.28 2.27
C ILE A 440 -9.01 -9.43 0.94
N ASP A 441 -9.36 -10.46 0.18
CA ASP A 441 -9.00 -10.60 -1.21
C ASP A 441 -10.27 -10.56 -2.07
N LEU A 442 -10.32 -9.65 -3.03
CA LEU A 442 -11.35 -9.63 -4.05
C LEU A 442 -11.01 -10.68 -5.11
N LEU A 443 -11.96 -11.57 -5.40
CA LEU A 443 -11.84 -12.62 -6.41
C LEU A 443 -12.47 -12.14 -7.71
N SER A 444 -11.75 -11.32 -8.48
CA SER A 444 -12.22 -10.90 -9.81
C SER A 444 -12.08 -12.04 -10.84
N SER A 445 -12.65 -11.88 -12.03
CA SER A 445 -12.56 -12.90 -13.09
C SER A 445 -11.12 -13.25 -13.47
N ASP A 446 -10.20 -12.30 -13.39
CA ASP A 446 -8.85 -12.42 -13.93
C ASP A 446 -7.75 -12.24 -12.88
N ALA A 447 -8.09 -11.90 -11.65
CA ALA A 447 -7.12 -11.63 -10.60
C ALA A 447 -7.68 -11.82 -9.19
N ARG A 448 -6.81 -12.22 -8.29
CA ARG A 448 -6.99 -12.12 -6.84
C ARG A 448 -6.34 -10.82 -6.36
N VAL A 449 -7.15 -9.88 -5.86
CA VAL A 449 -6.68 -8.55 -5.47
C VAL A 449 -6.68 -8.43 -3.96
N ARG A 450 -5.50 -8.37 -3.37
CA ARG A 450 -5.34 -8.13 -1.94
C ARG A 450 -5.67 -6.67 -1.61
N LEU A 451 -6.63 -6.48 -0.72
CA LEU A 451 -7.00 -5.17 -0.18
C LEU A 451 -6.21 -4.87 1.10
N PRO A 452 -6.12 -3.59 1.50
CA PRO A 452 -5.54 -3.24 2.79
C PRO A 452 -6.29 -3.90 3.94
N ASP A 453 -5.56 -4.39 4.93
CA ASP A 453 -6.12 -5.00 6.12
C ASP A 453 -7.03 -4.03 6.88
N VAL A 454 -8.09 -4.56 7.45
CA VAL A 454 -9.07 -3.83 8.26
C VAL A 454 -8.93 -4.23 9.72
N THR A 455 -8.66 -3.27 10.59
CA THR A 455 -8.77 -3.46 12.04
C THR A 455 -10.15 -2.97 12.49
N ALA A 456 -10.91 -3.83 13.13
CA ALA A 456 -12.25 -3.52 13.64
C ALA A 456 -12.27 -3.61 15.16
N PRO A 457 -12.51 -2.48 15.86
CA PRO A 457 -12.66 -2.49 17.30
C PRO A 457 -13.97 -3.21 17.69
N LEU A 458 -13.92 -3.97 18.78
CA LEU A 458 -15.11 -4.56 19.37
C LEU A 458 -15.82 -3.54 20.27
N GLN A 459 -17.13 -3.68 20.35
CA GLN A 459 -17.94 -2.82 21.23
C GLN A 459 -17.86 -3.33 22.66
N ILE A 460 -17.49 -2.46 23.55
CA ILE A 460 -17.39 -2.73 25.00
C ILE A 460 -18.14 -1.67 25.78
N ALA A 461 -18.71 -2.05 26.91
CA ALA A 461 -19.31 -1.13 27.88
C ALA A 461 -18.84 -1.45 29.31
N PRO A 462 -18.77 -0.47 30.19
CA PRO A 462 -18.48 -0.74 31.59
C PRO A 462 -19.71 -1.40 32.27
N GLY A 463 -19.45 -2.35 33.14
CA GLY A 463 -20.45 -2.87 34.07
C GLY A 463 -20.68 -1.90 35.23
N GLN A 464 -21.10 -2.44 36.37
CA GLN A 464 -21.22 -1.61 37.60
C GLN A 464 -19.82 -1.23 38.11
N VAL A 465 -19.37 -0.03 37.77
CA VAL A 465 -18.08 0.52 38.21
C VAL A 465 -18.31 1.64 39.24
N PRO A 466 -17.62 1.62 40.37
CA PRO A 466 -17.73 2.69 41.39
C PRO A 466 -17.41 4.06 40.79
N ALA A 467 -18.23 5.08 41.11
CA ALA A 467 -18.05 6.45 40.57
C ALA A 467 -16.72 7.10 40.98
N ASP A 468 -16.14 6.68 42.12
CA ASP A 468 -14.84 7.15 42.60
C ASP A 468 -13.66 6.77 41.66
N TYR A 469 -13.83 5.76 40.78
CA TYR A 469 -12.85 5.47 39.74
C TYR A 469 -12.66 6.63 38.74
N PHE A 470 -13.68 7.48 38.61
CA PHE A 470 -13.68 8.65 37.74
C PHE A 470 -13.54 9.98 38.53
N SER A 471 -13.37 9.89 39.85
CA SER A 471 -13.17 11.09 40.69
C SER A 471 -11.73 11.59 40.60
N GLY A 472 -11.55 12.91 40.58
CA GLY A 472 -10.26 13.59 40.55
C GLY A 472 -10.41 15.05 40.13
N ASN A 473 -9.75 15.95 40.84
CA ASN A 473 -9.78 17.41 40.57
C ASN A 473 -8.63 17.77 39.60
N THR A 474 -8.72 17.35 38.34
CA THR A 474 -7.79 17.82 37.29
C THR A 474 -8.62 18.47 36.22
N ASP A 475 -8.43 19.78 36.01
CA ASP A 475 -9.04 20.53 34.92
C ASP A 475 -8.37 20.08 33.59
N ARG A 476 -9.03 19.17 32.89
CA ARG A 476 -8.55 18.61 31.64
C ARG A 476 -9.63 18.78 30.56
N CYS A 477 -9.24 18.57 29.30
CA CYS A 477 -10.11 18.64 28.14
C CYS A 477 -9.73 17.56 27.10
N LEU A 478 -10.64 17.23 26.22
CA LEU A 478 -10.40 16.33 25.10
C LEU A 478 -9.61 17.06 24.01
N LEU A 479 -8.46 16.52 23.62
CA LEU A 479 -7.75 16.94 22.41
C LEU A 479 -8.18 16.07 21.23
N VAL A 480 -8.85 16.68 20.26
CA VAL A 480 -9.25 16.04 19.00
C VAL A 480 -8.26 16.41 17.90
N ALA A 481 -7.60 15.42 17.31
CA ALA A 481 -6.63 15.61 16.22
C ALA A 481 -7.08 14.93 14.90
N ASN A 482 -7.93 13.91 15.00
CA ASN A 482 -8.48 13.13 13.89
C ASN A 482 -9.71 12.35 14.35
N GLU A 483 -10.33 11.59 13.44
CA GLU A 483 -11.55 10.81 13.71
C GLU A 483 -11.38 9.80 14.86
N SER A 484 -10.21 9.17 14.96
CA SER A 484 -9.89 8.21 16.03
C SER A 484 -9.69 8.86 17.40
N SER A 485 -9.70 10.19 17.47
CA SER A 485 -9.60 10.95 18.72
C SER A 485 -10.97 11.35 19.31
N ALA A 486 -12.07 11.11 18.59
CA ALA A 486 -13.40 11.46 19.04
C ALA A 486 -13.88 10.51 20.16
N ILE A 487 -14.78 10.99 21.01
CA ILE A 487 -15.49 10.18 22.01
C ILE A 487 -16.85 9.78 21.45
N ARG A 488 -17.17 8.49 21.55
CA ARG A 488 -18.44 7.90 21.13
C ARG A 488 -19.36 7.70 22.32
N ILE A 489 -20.62 8.11 22.17
CA ILE A 489 -21.70 7.83 23.13
C ILE A 489 -22.79 7.08 22.35
N ASN A 490 -23.29 5.96 22.88
CA ASN A 490 -24.31 5.17 22.22
C ASN A 490 -25.65 5.92 22.16
N SER A 491 -26.44 5.63 21.13
CA SER A 491 -27.75 6.27 20.94
C SER A 491 -28.70 6.03 22.11
N ASP A 492 -28.72 4.81 22.61
CA ASP A 492 -29.63 4.38 23.68
C ASP A 492 -29.34 5.06 25.01
N ASP A 493 -28.14 5.53 25.21
CA ASP A 493 -27.72 6.23 26.44
C ASP A 493 -28.19 7.69 26.52
N LEU A 494 -28.64 8.28 25.40
CA LEU A 494 -28.95 9.72 25.38
C LEU A 494 -30.38 10.05 25.80
N HIS A 495 -31.34 9.14 25.69
CA HIS A 495 -32.76 9.28 26.11
C HIS A 495 -33.42 10.64 25.81
N LEU A 496 -33.15 11.19 24.61
CA LEU A 496 -33.66 12.50 24.20
C LEU A 496 -35.12 12.40 23.76
N PRO A 497 -36.06 13.05 24.45
CA PRO A 497 -37.46 13.14 24.00
C PRO A 497 -37.59 14.09 22.80
N ASP A 498 -38.68 13.95 22.03
CA ASP A 498 -39.07 14.98 21.09
C ASP A 498 -39.39 16.28 21.82
N GLY A 499 -38.84 17.40 21.43
CA GLY A 499 -39.12 18.69 22.04
C GLY A 499 -37.94 19.64 22.10
N PRO A 500 -38.02 20.63 22.98
CA PRO A 500 -36.91 21.57 23.20
C PRO A 500 -35.63 20.89 23.64
N MET A 501 -34.49 21.43 23.25
CA MET A 501 -33.17 20.94 23.64
C MET A 501 -32.11 22.02 23.63
N THR A 502 -31.04 21.76 24.34
CA THR A 502 -29.81 22.54 24.29
C THR A 502 -28.62 21.61 24.15
N LEU A 503 -27.71 21.93 23.23
CA LEU A 503 -26.44 21.26 22.99
C LEU A 503 -25.32 22.30 23.14
N GLU A 504 -24.34 22.07 24.03
CA GLU A 504 -23.32 23.05 24.28
C GLU A 504 -21.98 22.45 24.68
N ALA A 505 -20.92 23.24 24.47
CA ALA A 505 -19.57 22.91 24.91
C ALA A 505 -18.67 24.16 24.92
N TRP A 506 -17.56 24.05 25.61
CA TRP A 506 -16.39 24.88 25.38
C TRP A 506 -15.53 24.26 24.28
N VAL A 507 -15.14 25.07 23.30
CA VAL A 507 -14.36 24.63 22.11
C VAL A 507 -13.17 25.58 21.91
N ARG A 508 -11.98 25.05 21.78
CA ARG A 508 -10.75 25.79 21.49
C ARG A 508 -10.13 25.20 20.23
N PRO A 509 -10.40 25.77 19.04
CA PRO A 509 -9.87 25.23 17.80
C PRO A 509 -8.35 25.32 17.77
N THR A 510 -7.69 24.26 17.28
CA THR A 510 -6.27 24.25 16.93
C THR A 510 -6.08 24.43 15.42
N ASP A 511 -7.15 24.23 14.65
CA ASP A 511 -7.25 24.48 13.22
C ASP A 511 -8.73 24.73 12.88
N VAL A 512 -8.99 25.56 11.88
CA VAL A 512 -10.34 25.95 11.46
C VAL A 512 -10.73 25.52 10.06
N ALA A 513 -9.85 24.76 9.39
CA ALA A 513 -10.07 24.34 8.00
C ALA A 513 -11.20 23.30 7.87
N GLY A 514 -12.05 23.47 6.84
CA GLY A 514 -13.04 22.51 6.40
C GLY A 514 -14.34 22.51 7.19
N TYR A 515 -15.26 21.62 6.74
CA TYR A 515 -16.54 21.38 7.39
C TYR A 515 -16.45 20.19 8.35
N THR A 516 -16.51 20.43 9.66
CA THR A 516 -16.18 19.44 10.70
C THR A 516 -17.28 19.35 11.76
N GLY A 517 -17.44 18.14 12.34
CA GLY A 517 -18.35 17.89 13.46
C GLY A 517 -17.69 18.20 14.79
N VAL A 518 -18.24 19.13 15.57
CA VAL A 518 -17.83 19.41 16.94
C VAL A 518 -18.55 18.49 17.92
N LEU A 519 -19.87 18.49 17.85
CA LEU A 519 -20.78 17.63 18.62
C LEU A 519 -21.86 17.15 17.66
N ALA A 520 -21.92 15.88 17.28
CA ALA A 520 -22.82 15.50 16.23
C ALA A 520 -23.43 14.10 16.36
N LYS A 521 -24.70 14.00 15.94
CA LYS A 521 -25.49 12.78 15.78
C LYS A 521 -26.32 12.88 14.50
N THR A 522 -25.70 13.13 13.34
CA THR A 522 -26.45 13.42 12.11
C THR A 522 -26.63 12.20 11.20
N GLN A 523 -26.89 12.35 9.97
CA GLN A 523 -27.21 11.52 8.80
C GLN A 523 -28.69 11.63 8.38
N GLY A 524 -29.04 12.84 7.89
CA GLY A 524 -30.40 13.17 7.45
C GLY A 524 -31.44 13.10 8.59
N SER A 525 -31.01 13.34 9.82
CA SER A 525 -31.76 13.24 11.09
C SER A 525 -31.03 13.92 12.22
N GLU A 526 -31.59 13.97 13.40
CA GLU A 526 -31.00 14.42 14.68
C GLU A 526 -30.43 15.85 14.64
N PHE A 527 -29.28 16.09 15.28
CA PHE A 527 -28.72 17.42 15.56
C PHE A 527 -27.19 17.42 15.59
N ALA A 528 -26.62 18.62 15.42
CA ALA A 528 -25.18 18.83 15.58
C ALA A 528 -24.82 20.30 15.83
N ILE A 529 -23.65 20.50 16.44
CA ILE A 529 -22.82 21.68 16.29
C ILE A 529 -21.71 21.32 15.28
N PHE A 530 -21.67 22.03 14.17
CA PHE A 530 -20.61 21.96 13.15
C PHE A 530 -19.72 23.19 13.21
N SER A 531 -18.53 23.07 12.65
CA SER A 531 -17.63 24.16 12.34
C SER A 531 -17.40 24.16 10.82
N ASP A 532 -17.71 25.24 10.14
CA ASP A 532 -17.52 25.45 8.70
C ASP A 532 -16.46 26.53 8.50
N GLU A 533 -15.24 26.13 8.13
CA GLU A 533 -14.07 27.02 8.13
C GLU A 533 -13.93 27.83 9.44
N GLY A 534 -14.15 27.17 10.56
CA GLY A 534 -14.12 27.76 11.89
C GLY A 534 -15.42 28.45 12.33
N VAL A 535 -16.39 28.64 11.45
CA VAL A 535 -17.67 29.30 11.77
C VAL A 535 -18.62 28.29 12.43
N PRO A 536 -19.02 28.48 13.70
CA PRO A 536 -19.91 27.56 14.37
C PRO A 536 -21.33 27.65 13.83
N GLN A 537 -21.97 26.49 13.73
CA GLN A 537 -23.34 26.32 13.26
C GLN A 537 -24.04 25.27 14.09
N PHE A 538 -25.21 25.59 14.63
CA PHE A 538 -26.10 24.59 15.24
C PHE A 538 -27.18 24.19 14.22
N THR A 539 -27.38 22.90 14.05
CA THR A 539 -28.36 22.34 13.12
C THR A 539 -29.19 21.25 13.81
N ILE A 540 -30.47 21.21 13.48
CA ILE A 540 -31.41 20.18 13.94
C ILE A 540 -32.37 19.79 12.83
N HIS A 541 -32.66 18.48 12.68
CA HIS A 541 -33.54 17.97 11.65
C HIS A 541 -35.01 18.05 12.09
N LEU A 542 -35.77 18.94 11.48
CA LEU A 542 -37.15 19.23 11.82
C LEU A 542 -38.06 19.17 10.57
N ASN A 543 -39.20 18.49 10.67
CA ASN A 543 -40.22 18.46 9.60
C ASN A 543 -39.70 18.01 8.20
N GLY A 544 -38.68 17.15 8.16
CA GLY A 544 -38.14 16.58 6.93
C GLY A 544 -36.92 17.32 6.32
N GLY A 545 -36.34 18.25 7.06
CA GLY A 545 -35.11 18.95 6.65
C GLY A 545 -34.34 19.52 7.84
N TYR A 546 -33.11 19.92 7.61
CA TYR A 546 -32.33 20.64 8.63
C TYR A 546 -32.73 22.12 8.68
N VAL A 547 -32.83 22.63 9.91
CA VAL A 547 -32.91 24.06 10.21
C VAL A 547 -31.66 24.40 10.99
N SER A 548 -30.95 25.46 10.54
CA SER A 548 -29.65 25.80 11.08
C SER A 548 -29.57 27.28 11.45
N ALA A 549 -29.00 27.56 12.61
CA ALA A 549 -28.52 28.88 13.00
C ALA A 549 -26.98 28.90 12.89
N LYS A 550 -26.41 29.93 12.25
CA LYS A 550 -24.99 30.01 11.91
C LYS A 550 -24.40 31.36 12.32
N ALA A 551 -23.24 31.34 12.97
CA ALA A 551 -22.49 32.56 13.28
C ALA A 551 -21.96 33.24 12.00
N THR A 552 -21.55 34.50 12.14
CA THR A 552 -21.01 35.29 11.01
C THR A 552 -19.49 35.31 10.96
N HIS A 553 -18.84 34.90 12.04
CA HIS A 553 -17.38 34.94 12.17
C HIS A 553 -16.84 33.60 12.68
N PRO A 554 -15.64 33.19 12.26
CA PRO A 554 -15.01 32.00 12.77
C PRO A 554 -14.57 32.16 14.21
N MET A 555 -14.49 31.05 14.93
CA MET A 555 -13.79 30.96 16.22
C MET A 555 -12.31 31.32 16.04
N VAL A 556 -11.73 31.91 17.05
CA VAL A 556 -10.30 32.27 17.01
C VAL A 556 -9.46 31.06 17.42
N VAL A 557 -8.52 30.70 16.55
CA VAL A 557 -7.56 29.63 16.85
C VAL A 557 -6.85 29.90 18.18
N ASP A 558 -6.69 28.84 18.96
CA ASP A 558 -6.07 28.87 20.30
C ASP A 558 -6.80 29.70 21.35
N GLN A 559 -8.08 30.04 21.16
CA GLN A 559 -8.93 30.67 22.14
C GLN A 559 -10.18 29.83 22.44
N TRP A 560 -10.55 29.76 23.70
CA TRP A 560 -11.79 29.12 24.11
C TRP A 560 -12.99 29.98 23.71
N SER A 561 -13.99 29.33 23.09
CA SER A 561 -15.32 29.87 22.84
C SER A 561 -16.36 28.92 23.42
N HIS A 562 -17.33 29.45 24.13
CA HIS A 562 -18.51 28.71 24.53
C HIS A 562 -19.54 28.72 23.41
N ILE A 563 -19.96 27.55 22.96
CA ILE A 563 -20.94 27.43 21.89
C ILE A 563 -22.15 26.70 22.44
N ALA A 564 -23.35 27.29 22.26
CA ALA A 564 -24.60 26.69 22.66
C ALA A 564 -25.65 26.80 21.54
N GLY A 565 -26.16 25.64 21.08
CA GLY A 565 -27.29 25.52 20.19
C GLY A 565 -28.56 25.19 20.96
N CYS A 566 -29.60 26.02 20.84
CA CYS A 566 -30.88 25.85 21.51
C CYS A 566 -32.01 25.67 20.50
N PHE A 567 -32.91 24.73 20.74
CA PHE A 567 -34.22 24.60 20.09
C PHE A 567 -35.30 24.74 21.13
N ASP A 568 -36.18 25.74 20.98
CA ASP A 568 -37.26 26.06 21.97
C ASP A 568 -38.64 25.51 21.58
N GLY A 569 -38.70 24.70 20.50
CA GLY A 569 -39.95 24.19 19.91
C GLY A 569 -40.49 25.04 18.75
N GLY A 570 -39.98 26.27 18.56
CA GLY A 570 -40.38 27.18 17.50
C GLY A 570 -39.23 27.85 16.75
N SER A 571 -38.09 27.95 17.41
CA SER A 571 -36.88 28.61 16.86
C SER A 571 -35.63 27.79 17.17
N VAL A 572 -34.69 27.81 16.23
CA VAL A 572 -33.33 27.27 16.36
C VAL A 572 -32.40 28.45 16.59
N LYS A 573 -31.71 28.48 17.71
CA LYS A 573 -30.86 29.59 18.13
C LYS A 573 -29.43 29.14 18.32
N LEU A 574 -28.46 29.99 17.95
CA LEU A 574 -27.06 29.80 18.24
C LEU A 574 -26.51 30.92 19.13
N PHE A 575 -25.82 30.54 20.18
CA PHE A 575 -25.10 31.43 21.05
C PHE A 575 -23.59 31.15 20.97
N VAL A 576 -22.80 32.21 20.88
CA VAL A 576 -21.34 32.16 20.99
C VAL A 576 -20.91 33.08 22.13
N ASP A 577 -20.13 32.55 23.08
CA ASP A 577 -19.68 33.24 24.29
C ASP A 577 -20.85 33.91 25.05
N GLY A 578 -22.00 33.19 25.06
CA GLY A 578 -23.22 33.65 25.74
C GLY A 578 -24.00 34.73 24.98
N LYS A 579 -23.61 35.11 23.78
CA LYS A 579 -24.31 36.08 22.95
C LYS A 579 -25.14 35.36 21.87
N LEU A 580 -26.40 35.73 21.73
CA LEU A 580 -27.26 35.28 20.66
C LEU A 580 -26.71 35.82 19.32
N VAL A 581 -26.16 34.94 18.46
CA VAL A 581 -25.54 35.34 17.18
C VAL A 581 -26.43 35.07 15.98
N ASP A 582 -27.38 34.13 16.08
CA ASP A 582 -28.37 33.84 15.05
C ASP A 582 -29.60 33.10 15.61
N SER A 583 -30.75 33.30 14.95
CA SER A 583 -32.02 32.67 15.32
C SER A 583 -32.91 32.46 14.09
N GLU A 584 -33.15 31.17 13.77
CA GLU A 584 -33.96 30.74 12.67
C GLU A 584 -35.33 30.21 13.15
N THR A 585 -36.42 30.78 12.66
CA THR A 585 -37.77 30.32 12.98
C THR A 585 -38.13 29.10 12.16
N VAL A 586 -38.62 28.07 12.80
CA VAL A 586 -39.12 26.88 12.12
C VAL A 586 -40.38 27.22 11.34
N ASN A 587 -40.29 27.27 10.02
CA ASN A 587 -41.30 27.78 9.11
C ASN A 587 -42.68 27.14 9.31
N LYS A 588 -43.66 27.92 9.69
CA LYS A 588 -45.08 27.69 9.49
C LYS A 588 -45.39 27.87 8.01
N LYS A 589 -45.23 26.85 7.16
CA LYS A 589 -45.81 26.91 5.82
C LYS A 589 -47.32 26.94 5.94
N ASN A 590 -47.90 28.08 5.46
CA ASN A 590 -49.31 28.39 5.24
C ASN A 590 -50.08 28.86 6.48
N GLY A 591 -50.41 30.10 6.49
CA GLY A 591 -51.17 30.89 7.47
C GLY A 591 -52.61 30.43 7.69
N GLN A 592 -52.89 29.24 8.16
CA GLN A 592 -54.17 28.83 8.77
C GLN A 592 -53.96 27.63 9.68
N GLY A 593 -54.23 27.82 10.96
CA GLY A 593 -54.59 26.77 11.90
C GLY A 593 -53.44 26.16 12.72
N THR A 594 -53.68 26.07 14.00
CA THR A 594 -53.03 25.24 15.07
C THR A 594 -51.62 24.71 14.79
N ALA A 595 -50.68 25.16 15.59
CA ALA A 595 -49.25 24.73 15.55
C ALA A 595 -49.20 23.19 15.44
N LYS A 596 -48.89 22.66 14.25
CA LYS A 596 -48.48 21.27 14.10
C LYS A 596 -47.25 21.05 14.97
N LYS A 597 -47.31 20.07 15.85
CA LYS A 597 -46.22 19.64 16.68
C LYS A 597 -45.00 19.43 15.78
N VAL A 598 -43.91 20.13 16.01
CA VAL A 598 -42.68 20.01 15.23
C VAL A 598 -42.12 18.61 15.45
N LYS A 599 -41.94 17.84 14.37
CA LYS A 599 -41.47 16.48 14.43
C LYS A 599 -39.97 16.44 14.18
N GLN A 600 -39.24 15.89 15.14
CA GLN A 600 -37.83 15.57 14.98
C GLN A 600 -37.69 14.18 14.31
N LYS A 601 -36.66 14.01 13.51
CA LYS A 601 -36.31 12.70 12.95
C LYS A 601 -35.17 12.12 13.74
N ARG A 602 -35.33 10.90 14.22
CA ARG A 602 -34.35 10.16 15.03
C ARG A 602 -33.59 9.16 14.18
N ASN A 603 -32.40 8.75 14.68
CA ASN A 603 -31.61 7.64 14.18
C ASN A 603 -30.99 6.86 15.37
N GLU A 604 -30.44 5.69 15.08
CA GLU A 604 -29.76 4.83 16.06
C GLU A 604 -28.23 4.98 16.00
N LEU A 605 -27.72 5.98 15.28
CA LEU A 605 -26.29 6.22 15.18
C LEU A 605 -25.75 6.80 16.50
N PRO A 606 -24.48 6.55 16.80
CA PRO A 606 -23.88 7.12 18.00
C PRO A 606 -23.78 8.66 17.91
N PHE A 607 -23.78 9.30 19.05
CA PHE A 607 -23.37 10.70 19.19
C PHE A 607 -21.86 10.77 19.36
N TYR A 608 -21.21 11.72 18.68
CA TYR A 608 -19.78 11.95 18.80
C TYR A 608 -19.48 13.31 19.40
N ILE A 609 -18.48 13.33 20.32
CA ILE A 609 -17.76 14.52 20.73
C ILE A 609 -16.48 14.60 19.90
N GLY A 610 -16.37 15.61 19.04
CA GLY A 610 -15.20 15.84 18.18
C GLY A 610 -15.29 15.29 16.77
N ALA A 611 -16.40 14.69 16.36
CA ALA A 611 -16.61 14.18 15.01
C ALA A 611 -18.11 14.12 14.66
N ASP A 612 -18.42 13.70 13.44
CA ASP A 612 -19.78 13.39 12.96
C ASP A 612 -19.87 11.90 12.57
N PRO A 613 -20.97 11.18 12.85
CA PRO A 613 -21.12 9.81 12.38
C PRO A 613 -21.28 9.75 10.85
N ASP A 614 -20.70 8.73 10.21
CA ASP A 614 -21.06 8.33 8.86
C ASP A 614 -22.34 7.44 8.88
N PRO A 615 -22.92 7.05 7.73
CA PRO A 615 -24.10 6.16 7.71
C PRO A 615 -23.91 4.80 8.38
N SER A 616 -22.68 4.37 8.60
CA SER A 616 -22.34 3.13 9.31
C SER A 616 -22.07 3.34 10.81
N GLY A 617 -22.19 4.57 11.29
CA GLY A 617 -21.94 4.94 12.71
C GLY A 617 -20.49 5.14 13.07
N ARG A 618 -19.58 5.25 12.09
CA ARG A 618 -18.16 5.56 12.35
C ARG A 618 -17.92 7.05 12.39
N PRO A 619 -16.91 7.52 13.17
CA PRO A 619 -16.55 8.92 13.19
C PRO A 619 -15.97 9.37 11.84
N THR A 620 -16.38 10.53 11.37
CA THR A 620 -15.90 11.21 10.17
C THR A 620 -15.87 12.73 10.41
N ARG A 621 -15.18 13.47 9.58
CA ARG A 621 -15.13 14.94 9.62
C ARG A 621 -14.78 15.47 11.03
N ALA A 622 -13.74 14.92 11.63
CA ALA A 622 -13.32 15.35 12.97
C ALA A 622 -12.88 16.82 13.00
N VAL A 623 -13.33 17.54 14.01
CA VAL A 623 -12.78 18.88 14.29
C VAL A 623 -11.35 18.76 14.84
N ARG A 624 -10.51 19.76 14.57
CA ARG A 624 -9.21 19.88 15.23
C ARG A 624 -9.32 20.94 16.33
N ALA A 625 -9.58 20.48 17.54
CA ALA A 625 -9.87 21.36 18.67
C ALA A 625 -9.59 20.67 20.02
N MET A 626 -9.51 21.48 21.06
CA MET A 626 -9.76 21.05 22.44
C MET A 626 -11.24 21.26 22.72
N ILE A 627 -11.89 20.26 23.35
CA ILE A 627 -13.31 20.31 23.73
C ILE A 627 -13.44 20.03 25.22
N ASP A 628 -14.33 20.75 25.88
CA ASP A 628 -14.54 20.65 27.30
C ASP A 628 -15.99 20.93 27.67
N GLU A 629 -16.43 20.48 28.87
CA GLU A 629 -17.73 20.78 29.45
C GLU A 629 -18.92 20.54 28.49
N VAL A 630 -18.99 19.36 27.91
CA VAL A 630 -20.07 19.02 26.98
C VAL A 630 -21.36 18.73 27.72
N ARG A 631 -22.44 19.45 27.38
CA ARG A 631 -23.76 19.25 27.97
C ARG A 631 -24.86 19.13 26.94
N ILE A 632 -25.77 18.18 27.15
CA ILE A 632 -27.04 18.06 26.44
C ILE A 632 -28.17 18.16 27.46
N SER A 633 -29.14 19.06 27.21
CA SER A 633 -30.34 19.22 28.03
C SER A 633 -31.60 19.03 27.19
N LYS A 634 -32.65 18.44 27.79
CA LYS A 634 -33.97 18.25 27.17
C LYS A 634 -34.89 19.48 27.32
N SER A 635 -34.30 20.67 27.50
CA SER A 635 -34.97 21.96 27.58
C SER A 635 -34.16 23.01 26.82
N ALA A 636 -34.79 24.09 26.40
CA ALA A 636 -34.13 25.30 25.91
C ALA A 636 -33.60 26.10 27.08
N VAL A 637 -32.35 25.88 27.49
CA VAL A 637 -31.74 26.50 28.67
C VAL A 637 -31.59 27.99 28.50
N TYR A 638 -31.34 28.47 27.27
CA TYR A 638 -31.07 29.89 27.00
C TYR A 638 -32.13 30.48 26.07
N ALA A 639 -32.74 31.56 26.50
CA ALA A 639 -33.68 32.35 25.70
C ALA A 639 -33.02 33.62 25.10
N ASP A 640 -32.19 34.27 25.90
CA ASP A 640 -31.51 35.54 25.62
C ASP A 640 -30.02 35.43 25.96
N ASP A 641 -29.28 36.51 25.78
CA ASP A 641 -27.87 36.62 26.17
C ASP A 641 -27.62 36.18 27.61
N PHE A 642 -26.55 35.47 27.87
CA PHE A 642 -26.18 34.96 29.18
C PHE A 642 -24.66 35.03 29.41
N THR A 643 -24.22 34.76 30.60
CA THR A 643 -22.78 34.59 30.90
C THR A 643 -22.47 33.12 31.00
N PRO A 644 -21.61 32.56 30.12
CA PRO A 644 -21.26 31.18 30.17
C PRO A 644 -20.55 30.80 31.48
N VAL A 645 -20.91 29.66 32.05
CA VAL A 645 -20.18 29.09 33.18
C VAL A 645 -18.98 28.28 32.70
N THR A 646 -17.89 28.32 33.42
CA THR A 646 -16.69 27.54 33.02
C THR A 646 -16.79 26.07 33.42
N ARG A 647 -17.73 25.72 34.31
CA ARG A 647 -18.04 24.37 34.72
C ARG A 647 -19.55 24.22 34.95
N HIS A 648 -20.15 23.27 34.28
CA HIS A 648 -21.58 22.96 34.43
C HIS A 648 -21.85 22.13 35.66
N THR A 649 -23.07 22.24 36.18
CA THR A 649 -23.65 21.33 37.19
C THR A 649 -24.83 20.59 36.55
N PRO A 650 -25.09 19.32 36.91
CA PRO A 650 -26.23 18.60 36.38
C PRO A 650 -27.54 19.22 36.90
N GLU A 651 -28.44 19.48 35.95
CA GLU A 651 -29.80 19.95 36.20
C GLU A 651 -30.79 18.80 35.98
N PRO A 652 -32.05 18.89 36.44
CA PRO A 652 -33.05 17.82 36.20
C PRO A 652 -33.28 17.48 34.73
N ASP A 653 -33.06 18.44 33.83
CA ASP A 653 -33.20 18.30 32.40
C ASP A 653 -31.91 17.93 31.68
N THR A 654 -30.80 17.79 32.40
CA THR A 654 -29.51 17.39 31.84
C THR A 654 -29.53 15.89 31.54
N VAL A 655 -29.33 15.54 30.29
CA VAL A 655 -29.30 14.13 29.81
C VAL A 655 -27.89 13.63 29.52
N LEU A 656 -26.94 14.55 29.33
CA LEU A 656 -25.52 14.26 29.19
C LEU A 656 -24.72 15.40 29.78
N LEU A 657 -23.70 15.11 30.59
CA LEU A 657 -22.73 16.07 31.12
C LEU A 657 -21.34 15.43 31.21
N MET A 658 -20.47 15.78 30.30
CA MET A 658 -19.09 15.29 30.22
C MET A 658 -18.12 16.43 30.59
N HIS A 659 -17.54 16.36 31.78
CA HIS A 659 -16.51 17.31 32.21
C HIS A 659 -15.16 17.10 31.53
N LEU A 660 -14.92 15.87 30.98
CA LEU A 660 -13.69 15.49 30.31
C LEU A 660 -12.41 15.61 31.17
N ASP A 661 -12.57 15.66 32.46
CA ASP A 661 -11.46 15.77 33.43
C ASP A 661 -10.65 14.48 33.54
N ARG A 662 -11.31 13.34 33.48
CA ARG A 662 -10.69 12.04 33.70
C ARG A 662 -11.32 10.93 32.87
N ALA A 663 -10.46 10.07 32.33
CA ALA A 663 -10.83 8.79 31.79
C ALA A 663 -10.28 7.66 32.67
N THR A 664 -10.98 6.56 32.73
CA THR A 664 -10.49 5.33 33.37
C THR A 664 -10.64 4.17 32.40
N GLY A 665 -9.49 3.59 32.01
CA GLY A 665 -9.46 2.78 30.81
C GLY A 665 -9.89 3.61 29.58
N PRO A 666 -10.72 3.09 28.70
CA PRO A 666 -11.21 3.83 27.54
C PRO A 666 -12.50 4.62 27.82
N PHE A 667 -12.95 4.72 29.08
CA PHE A 667 -14.24 5.29 29.44
C PHE A 667 -14.13 6.65 30.09
N VAL A 668 -15.06 7.55 29.74
CA VAL A 668 -15.30 8.85 30.36
C VAL A 668 -16.70 8.84 30.97
N LEU A 669 -16.83 9.31 32.20
CA LEU A 669 -18.09 9.31 32.94
C LEU A 669 -19.01 10.45 32.48
N ASP A 670 -20.27 10.13 32.27
CA ASP A 670 -21.37 11.10 32.24
C ASP A 670 -21.80 11.46 33.66
N HIS A 671 -21.71 12.74 34.00
CA HIS A 671 -22.06 13.29 35.31
C HIS A 671 -23.55 13.71 35.39
N SER A 672 -24.35 13.42 34.37
CA SER A 672 -25.81 13.61 34.42
C SER A 672 -26.50 12.54 35.27
N ASN A 673 -27.83 12.68 35.44
CA ASN A 673 -28.62 11.66 36.10
C ASN A 673 -28.74 10.33 35.28
N SER A 674 -28.36 10.35 34.02
CA SER A 674 -28.32 9.14 33.16
C SER A 674 -27.14 8.23 33.49
N ALA A 675 -26.05 8.78 34.02
CA ALA A 675 -24.84 8.08 34.44
C ALA A 675 -24.32 7.12 33.36
N SER A 676 -24.41 7.51 32.08
CA SER A 676 -23.88 6.79 30.96
C SER A 676 -22.36 6.99 30.82
N TYR A 677 -21.78 6.45 29.77
CA TYR A 677 -20.32 6.56 29.55
C TYR A 677 -20.02 6.92 28.10
N GLY A 678 -18.98 7.73 27.92
CA GLY A 678 -18.36 7.92 26.63
C GLY A 678 -17.21 6.94 26.44
N LEU A 679 -17.10 6.36 25.26
CA LEU A 679 -15.99 5.50 24.85
C LEU A 679 -14.97 6.34 24.05
N MET A 680 -13.76 6.44 24.56
CA MET A 680 -12.65 7.15 23.91
C MET A 680 -12.19 6.39 22.68
N GLY A 681 -11.97 7.07 21.57
CA GLY A 681 -11.34 6.49 20.39
C GLY A 681 -9.87 6.12 20.64
N SER A 682 -9.28 5.34 19.76
CA SER A 682 -7.95 4.74 19.96
C SER A 682 -6.81 5.74 20.09
N THR A 683 -6.98 6.98 19.61
CA THR A 683 -6.00 8.05 19.73
C THR A 683 -6.47 9.21 20.63
N SER A 684 -7.62 9.08 21.27
CA SER A 684 -8.16 10.11 22.19
C SER A 684 -7.20 10.37 23.35
N LYS A 685 -7.06 11.65 23.68
CA LYS A 685 -6.22 12.08 24.81
C LYS A 685 -6.94 13.18 25.58
N LEU A 686 -6.99 13.04 26.90
CA LEU A 686 -7.29 14.14 27.79
C LEU A 686 -5.99 14.88 28.13
N VAL A 687 -5.97 16.17 27.86
CA VAL A 687 -4.81 17.05 28.11
C VAL A 687 -5.16 18.11 29.17
N GLU A 688 -4.17 18.77 29.74
CA GLU A 688 -4.40 19.89 30.65
C GLU A 688 -5.20 20.99 29.96
N SER A 689 -6.29 21.44 30.56
CA SER A 689 -7.17 22.48 30.00
C SER A 689 -6.51 23.85 30.16
N PRO A 690 -6.23 24.58 29.07
CA PRO A 690 -5.82 25.98 29.19
C PRO A 690 -6.92 26.82 29.87
N PRO A 691 -6.56 27.84 30.64
CA PRO A 691 -7.55 28.66 31.34
C PRO A 691 -8.63 29.23 30.42
N LYS A 692 -9.90 29.02 30.77
CA LYS A 692 -11.03 29.65 30.12
C LYS A 692 -11.14 31.10 30.59
N ALA A 693 -10.85 32.07 29.71
CA ALA A 693 -11.04 33.46 30.00
C ALA A 693 -12.55 33.77 30.17
N GLN A 694 -12.97 34.33 31.28
CA GLN A 694 -14.33 34.87 31.33
C GLN A 694 -14.45 36.03 30.33
N PRO A 695 -15.52 36.09 29.51
CA PRO A 695 -15.73 37.25 28.65
C PRO A 695 -15.75 38.52 29.50
N ALA A 696 -14.93 39.48 29.10
CA ALA A 696 -14.88 40.77 29.80
C ALA A 696 -16.30 41.38 29.88
N GLN A 697 -16.80 41.57 31.08
CA GLN A 697 -18.02 42.37 31.27
C GLN A 697 -17.76 43.76 30.72
N LYS A 698 -18.36 44.10 29.56
CA LYS A 698 -18.41 45.46 29.05
C LYS A 698 -19.64 46.16 29.53
#